data_22ac9acc48cc5abb3640754e77e7178c
#
_entry.id   22ac9acc48cc5abb3640754e77e7178c
#
_cell.length_a   1.000
_cell.length_b   1.000
_cell.length_c   1.000
_cell.angle_alpha   90.00
_cell.angle_beta   90.00
_cell.angle_gamma   90.00
#
_symmetry.space_group_name_H-M   'P 1'
#
loop_
_entity.id
_entity.type
_entity.pdbx_description
1 polymer ?
#
loop_
_entity_poly.entity_id
_entity_poly.type
_entity_poly.pdbx_seq_one_letter_code
_entity_poly.pdbx_strand_id
1 'polypeptide(L)'
;MRRIPSSTYRLQLHRNFTFDDAIKAADYLQALGVSHVYCSPYLQASPGSMHGYDVVDHQKVNEELGGEEGQKRFCHRLRELGLGQVLDIVPNHMALGMENRYWWDVLENGPSSRYATWFDIDWRPVAMSLQNKILIPVLGDQYGRVLSAGQIKVEHNCEQFRIRYMDNFFPVAPRSLPTLLSEAAEHAQNDTLRFIAESLFRLPLPESTDQEIAKSRHRDKAVIYGMLKRLCDEGPDVLAAIDGAVGELNQDYDALDELLNQQQYRLAYWRMADHELGYRRFFDVNTLIGLRMERPHVFEATHCRILEWLRDGVLDGVRVDHPDGLRDPEQYFNRLRSRAPDAWIVGEKILAPGEFLRESWPIEGTSGYDFLNVCNSVLAYGSGLNELTEIYRDFSNEPVDFETLAHEKELNVELAALGSDVNRLTSLFLEICENNRDRRDYTREEIRRALREVAACFAVYRSYVVPDRDQITDEDRALIDEAVLEAKNRTNDQEPGILDFIGDVLALRSRGGLETEFLLRFQQFTSPVMAKGVEDTALYCFNRMIGLNEVGAAPDRDGLTVAEFHEYCTKMQATHPETMTTLSTHDTKRADDVRARLAALTEIPGRWRVAVNRWSRMNGTFRTGNYPDRNTEYFLYQTMIGAWPISKDRLTAYMEKATREAKQQTSWTQPNKEFEEALKTFIERILESQAFVTELERFVGRVLEAGRMNSLAQTLLKYTAPGVPDTYQGGELWDLSLVDPDNRRPVDYDLRREMLNELRSGMEVDEIMRRMNSGMPKLFVTHHALSLRREHPEWFGVDAAYTPLVADGSKSEHLIGFMRGDSVAALVPRWPLRLGGNWAATTVELPAGEWKNVLTRETVTGGRLRVESLIRRFPVALLTREAV
;
A
#
# COMPACT_ATOMS: atom_id res chain seq x y z
N MET A 1 9.50 -21.29 21.32
CA MET A 1 10.45 -21.62 20.21
C MET A 1 9.95 -20.87 19.00
N ARG A 2 10.78 -20.03 18.43
CA ARG A 2 10.41 -19.17 17.26
C ARG A 2 9.94 -20.04 16.11
N ARG A 3 8.76 -19.75 15.56
CA ARG A 3 8.17 -20.46 14.44
C ARG A 3 8.17 -19.57 13.20
N ILE A 4 9.22 -19.72 12.38
CA ILE A 4 9.36 -18.96 11.15
C ILE A 4 8.55 -19.63 10.04
N PRO A 5 7.79 -18.85 9.22
CA PRO A 5 7.10 -19.41 8.08
C PRO A 5 8.09 -20.02 7.06
N SER A 6 7.82 -21.22 6.57
CA SER A 6 8.50 -21.70 5.36
C SER A 6 7.82 -21.18 4.09
N SER A 7 6.58 -20.73 4.20
CA SER A 7 5.79 -20.06 3.17
C SER A 7 4.56 -19.42 3.77
N THR A 8 4.02 -18.40 3.08
CA THR A 8 2.74 -17.76 3.43
C THR A 8 1.75 -17.83 2.27
N TYR A 9 0.47 -17.72 2.61
CA TYR A 9 -0.61 -17.55 1.63
C TYR A 9 -1.51 -16.41 2.11
N ARG A 10 -1.57 -15.32 1.34
CA ARG A 10 -2.36 -14.13 1.67
C ARG A 10 -3.84 -14.36 1.45
N LEU A 11 -4.65 -14.12 2.50
CA LEU A 11 -6.10 -14.04 2.45
C LEU A 11 -6.57 -12.61 2.69
N GLN A 12 -7.41 -12.08 1.80
CA GLN A 12 -8.08 -10.79 1.96
C GLN A 12 -9.44 -11.02 2.63
N LEU A 13 -9.48 -10.73 3.94
CA LEU A 13 -10.68 -10.87 4.75
C LEU A 13 -11.55 -9.61 4.64
N HIS A 14 -12.82 -9.79 4.37
CA HIS A 14 -13.83 -8.74 4.31
C HIS A 14 -15.22 -9.36 4.49
N ARG A 15 -16.27 -8.54 4.60
CA ARG A 15 -17.65 -9.00 4.84
C ARG A 15 -18.16 -10.09 3.88
N ASN A 16 -17.60 -10.22 2.67
CA ASN A 16 -17.96 -11.24 1.69
C ASN A 16 -17.00 -12.44 1.69
N PHE A 17 -15.93 -12.41 2.49
CA PHE A 17 -15.01 -13.51 2.73
C PHE A 17 -14.54 -13.44 4.19
N THR A 18 -15.30 -14.08 5.05
CA THR A 18 -15.18 -14.03 6.51
C THR A 18 -14.24 -15.09 7.07
N PHE A 19 -14.08 -15.14 8.40
CA PHE A 19 -13.35 -16.23 9.06
C PHE A 19 -13.95 -17.61 8.74
N ASP A 20 -15.27 -17.72 8.62
CA ASP A 20 -15.91 -19.01 8.31
C ASP A 20 -15.61 -19.46 6.87
N ASP A 21 -15.41 -18.52 5.93
CA ASP A 21 -14.98 -18.85 4.57
C ASP A 21 -13.49 -19.22 4.53
N ALA A 22 -12.66 -18.53 5.30
CA ALA A 22 -11.25 -18.87 5.47
C ALA A 22 -11.06 -20.26 6.11
N ILE A 23 -11.92 -20.65 7.06
CA ILE A 23 -11.96 -22.01 7.62
C ILE A 23 -12.20 -23.06 6.53
N LYS A 24 -13.14 -22.80 5.59
CA LYS A 24 -13.40 -23.72 4.47
C LYS A 24 -12.21 -23.85 3.51
N ALA A 25 -11.43 -22.79 3.35
CA ALA A 25 -10.24 -22.79 2.51
C ALA A 25 -9.02 -23.44 3.19
N ALA A 26 -8.99 -23.52 4.53
CA ALA A 26 -7.80 -23.95 5.28
C ALA A 26 -7.29 -25.35 4.94
N ASP A 27 -8.18 -26.32 4.72
CA ASP A 27 -7.80 -27.68 4.31
C ASP A 27 -7.11 -27.71 2.95
N TYR A 28 -7.59 -26.90 2.00
CA TYR A 28 -6.94 -26.71 0.71
C TYR A 28 -5.54 -26.14 0.85
N LEU A 29 -5.37 -25.09 1.66
CA LEU A 29 -4.08 -24.45 1.87
C LEU A 29 -3.06 -25.41 2.51
N GLN A 30 -3.50 -26.20 3.48
CA GLN A 30 -2.69 -27.25 4.07
C GLN A 30 -2.27 -28.30 3.04
N ALA A 31 -3.22 -28.75 2.20
CA ALA A 31 -2.96 -29.72 1.16
C ALA A 31 -2.07 -29.17 0.04
N LEU A 32 -2.12 -27.88 -0.26
CA LEU A 32 -1.27 -27.18 -1.23
C LEU A 32 0.21 -27.17 -0.78
N GLY A 33 0.47 -27.21 0.51
CA GLY A 33 1.80 -27.20 1.09
C GLY A 33 2.16 -25.91 1.86
N VAL A 34 1.21 -24.98 2.02
CA VAL A 34 1.39 -23.73 2.77
C VAL A 34 1.71 -24.04 4.24
N SER A 35 2.59 -23.24 4.84
CA SER A 35 2.92 -23.37 6.27
C SER A 35 2.14 -22.39 7.15
N HIS A 36 1.88 -21.17 6.64
CA HIS A 36 1.20 -20.09 7.39
C HIS A 36 0.18 -19.38 6.52
N VAL A 37 -0.96 -19.03 7.13
CA VAL A 37 -1.94 -18.15 6.53
C VAL A 37 -1.55 -16.70 6.87
N TYR A 38 -1.43 -15.85 5.87
CA TYR A 38 -1.16 -14.42 6.04
C TYR A 38 -2.46 -13.64 5.82
N CYS A 39 -3.03 -13.13 6.92
CA CYS A 39 -4.31 -12.44 6.90
C CYS A 39 -4.14 -10.94 6.66
N SER A 40 -5.04 -10.34 5.85
CA SER A 40 -5.26 -8.89 5.86
C SER A 40 -5.65 -8.41 7.26
N PRO A 41 -5.59 -7.08 7.55
CA PRO A 41 -5.98 -6.59 8.86
C PRO A 41 -7.40 -7.01 9.22
N TYR A 42 -7.60 -7.55 10.42
CA TYR A 42 -8.90 -8.01 10.89
C TYR A 42 -9.32 -7.45 12.25
N LEU A 43 -8.62 -6.40 12.74
CA LEU A 43 -9.13 -5.58 13.82
C LEU A 43 -10.34 -4.77 13.33
N GLN A 44 -11.13 -4.22 14.28
CA GLN A 44 -12.37 -3.54 13.92
C GLN A 44 -12.11 -2.38 12.96
N ALA A 45 -12.53 -2.54 11.74
CA ALA A 45 -12.46 -1.55 10.67
C ALA A 45 -13.76 -0.74 10.57
N SER A 46 -13.75 0.28 9.72
CA SER A 46 -14.95 1.04 9.36
C SER A 46 -16.04 0.13 8.79
N PRO A 47 -17.32 0.41 9.04
CA PRO A 47 -18.42 -0.39 8.47
C PRO A 47 -18.33 -0.48 6.95
N GLY A 48 -18.46 -1.69 6.42
CA GLY A 48 -18.41 -1.96 4.99
C GLY A 48 -17.00 -2.00 4.38
N SER A 49 -15.95 -1.90 5.17
CA SER A 49 -14.56 -2.00 4.70
C SER A 49 -14.30 -3.30 3.93
N MET A 50 -13.67 -3.19 2.77
CA MET A 50 -13.31 -4.33 1.91
C MET A 50 -11.81 -4.68 2.00
N HIS A 51 -11.06 -4.04 2.92
CA HIS A 51 -9.61 -4.21 3.05
C HIS A 51 -9.08 -4.28 4.49
N GLY A 52 -9.76 -3.66 5.47
CA GLY A 52 -9.41 -3.70 6.89
C GLY A 52 -8.32 -2.71 7.34
N TYR A 53 -7.74 -1.90 6.44
CA TYR A 53 -6.71 -0.90 6.79
C TYR A 53 -7.27 0.36 7.45
N ASP A 54 -8.57 0.57 7.40
CA ASP A 54 -9.31 1.68 8.00
C ASP A 54 -9.80 1.33 9.40
N VAL A 55 -8.86 0.98 10.28
CA VAL A 55 -9.12 0.54 11.66
C VAL A 55 -9.76 1.66 12.49
N VAL A 56 -10.84 1.35 13.22
CA VAL A 56 -11.52 2.24 14.16
C VAL A 56 -11.36 1.84 15.62
N ASP A 57 -11.09 0.56 15.89
CA ASP A 57 -10.81 0.08 17.25
C ASP A 57 -9.80 -1.09 17.25
N HIS A 58 -8.59 -0.84 17.73
CA HIS A 58 -7.53 -1.86 17.83
C HIS A 58 -7.76 -2.91 18.95
N GLN A 59 -8.77 -2.74 19.78
CA GLN A 59 -9.05 -3.65 20.89
C GLN A 59 -10.11 -4.71 20.56
N LYS A 60 -10.69 -4.65 19.35
CA LYS A 60 -11.74 -5.55 18.90
C LYS A 60 -11.37 -6.23 17.58
N VAL A 61 -11.84 -7.47 17.44
CA VAL A 61 -11.88 -8.14 16.16
C VAL A 61 -13.08 -7.63 15.37
N ASN A 62 -12.93 -7.47 14.05
CA ASN A 62 -13.97 -6.93 13.19
C ASN A 62 -15.22 -7.82 13.21
N GLU A 63 -16.34 -7.23 13.62
CA GLU A 63 -17.63 -7.91 13.74
C GLU A 63 -18.17 -8.41 12.38
N GLU A 64 -17.89 -7.67 11.30
CA GLU A 64 -18.30 -8.07 9.94
C GLU A 64 -17.58 -9.35 9.45
N LEU A 65 -16.46 -9.71 10.05
CA LEU A 65 -15.72 -10.93 9.78
C LEU A 65 -16.16 -12.12 10.63
N GLY A 66 -17.05 -11.90 11.60
CA GLY A 66 -17.51 -12.90 12.58
C GLY A 66 -17.01 -12.65 14.00
N GLY A 67 -16.39 -11.50 14.25
CA GLY A 67 -15.96 -11.04 15.56
C GLY A 67 -14.99 -11.99 16.29
N GLU A 68 -14.91 -11.85 17.61
CA GLU A 68 -14.04 -12.66 18.48
C GLU A 68 -14.27 -14.16 18.35
N GLU A 69 -15.52 -14.58 18.25
CA GLU A 69 -15.88 -16.00 18.16
C GLU A 69 -15.49 -16.61 16.80
N GLY A 70 -15.68 -15.85 15.70
CA GLY A 70 -15.23 -16.26 14.38
C GLY A 70 -13.70 -16.43 14.33
N GLN A 71 -12.97 -15.45 14.87
CA GLN A 71 -11.52 -15.49 14.95
C GLN A 71 -11.02 -16.69 15.77
N LYS A 72 -11.62 -16.98 16.93
CA LYS A 72 -11.26 -18.16 17.74
C LYS A 72 -11.46 -19.47 16.98
N ARG A 73 -12.62 -19.64 16.29
CA ARG A 73 -12.85 -20.84 15.46
C ARG A 73 -11.81 -20.98 14.35
N PHE A 74 -11.49 -19.88 13.67
CA PHE A 74 -10.49 -19.85 12.62
C PHE A 74 -9.10 -20.25 13.16
N CYS A 75 -8.63 -19.64 14.24
CA CYS A 75 -7.34 -19.98 14.86
C CYS A 75 -7.30 -21.43 15.36
N HIS A 76 -8.41 -21.95 15.89
CA HIS A 76 -8.52 -23.34 16.29
C HIS A 76 -8.34 -24.27 15.07
N ARG A 77 -9.02 -23.96 13.97
CA ARG A 77 -8.90 -24.74 12.72
C ARG A 77 -7.49 -24.75 12.15
N LEU A 78 -6.82 -23.60 12.14
CA LEU A 78 -5.43 -23.54 11.70
C LEU A 78 -4.50 -24.42 12.56
N ARG A 79 -4.67 -24.39 13.88
CA ARG A 79 -3.90 -25.25 14.80
C ARG A 79 -4.14 -26.74 14.55
N GLU A 80 -5.40 -27.17 14.33
CA GLU A 80 -5.73 -28.57 13.99
C GLU A 80 -5.01 -29.03 12.72
N LEU A 81 -4.85 -28.14 11.74
CA LEU A 81 -4.17 -28.41 10.48
C LEU A 81 -2.64 -28.22 10.53
N GLY A 82 -2.11 -27.79 11.68
CA GLY A 82 -0.69 -27.47 11.82
C GLY A 82 -0.25 -26.23 11.07
N LEU A 83 -1.21 -25.38 10.64
CA LEU A 83 -0.93 -24.09 10.00
C LEU A 83 -0.64 -23.01 11.04
N GLY A 84 0.35 -22.14 10.74
CA GLY A 84 0.60 -20.93 11.48
C GLY A 84 -0.17 -19.73 10.95
N GLN A 85 -0.01 -18.58 11.59
CA GLN A 85 -0.68 -17.35 11.19
C GLN A 85 0.25 -16.15 11.25
N VAL A 86 0.21 -15.32 10.20
CA VAL A 86 0.80 -13.99 10.13
C VAL A 86 -0.32 -12.97 9.96
N LEU A 87 -0.26 -11.86 10.67
CA LEU A 87 -1.25 -10.79 10.60
C LEU A 87 -0.64 -9.51 10.00
N ASP A 88 -1.37 -8.91 9.08
CA ASP A 88 -1.08 -7.55 8.64
C ASP A 88 -1.59 -6.55 9.68
N ILE A 89 -0.73 -5.65 10.15
CA ILE A 89 -1.05 -4.68 11.20
C ILE A 89 -0.81 -3.26 10.73
N VAL A 90 -1.67 -2.35 11.19
CA VAL A 90 -1.73 -0.95 10.72
C VAL A 90 -1.36 0.00 11.87
N PRO A 91 -0.06 0.28 12.10
CA PRO A 91 0.34 1.17 13.18
C PRO A 91 0.27 2.66 12.83
N ASN A 92 0.36 3.02 11.54
CA ASN A 92 0.55 4.40 11.13
C ASN A 92 -0.69 5.28 11.32
N HIS A 93 -1.90 4.74 11.18
CA HIS A 93 -3.12 5.54 11.12
C HIS A 93 -4.36 4.80 11.63
N MET A 94 -5.45 5.56 11.82
CA MET A 94 -6.81 5.07 12.09
C MET A 94 -7.80 5.81 11.19
N ALA A 95 -8.95 5.17 10.93
CA ALA A 95 -10.05 5.84 10.25
C ALA A 95 -10.74 6.86 11.15
N LEU A 96 -11.19 7.96 10.53
CA LEU A 96 -12.11 8.91 11.11
C LEU A 96 -13.54 8.35 11.07
N GLY A 97 -14.44 8.90 11.87
CA GLY A 97 -15.84 8.52 11.88
C GLY A 97 -16.39 8.40 13.30
N MET A 98 -17.68 8.20 13.41
CA MET A 98 -18.37 8.08 14.69
C MET A 98 -18.06 6.75 15.40
N GLU A 99 -17.64 5.74 14.68
CA GLU A 99 -17.25 4.42 15.19
C GLU A 99 -15.89 4.45 15.88
N ASN A 100 -15.05 5.43 15.54
CA ASN A 100 -13.78 5.66 16.23
C ASN A 100 -14.04 6.48 17.51
N ARG A 101 -14.26 5.78 18.64
CA ARG A 101 -14.52 6.40 19.94
C ARG A 101 -13.39 7.32 20.42
N TYR A 102 -12.16 7.07 20.01
CA TYR A 102 -11.00 7.88 20.37
C TYR A 102 -11.02 9.22 19.64
N TRP A 103 -11.32 9.17 18.34
CA TRP A 103 -11.50 10.35 17.51
C TRP A 103 -12.73 11.18 17.94
N TRP A 104 -13.83 10.50 18.23
CA TRP A 104 -15.05 11.14 18.73
C TRP A 104 -14.78 11.97 19.98
N ASP A 105 -14.02 11.41 20.94
CA ASP A 105 -13.65 12.13 22.18
C ASP A 105 -12.75 13.34 21.88
N VAL A 106 -11.85 13.24 20.89
CA VAL A 106 -11.00 14.35 20.46
C VAL A 106 -11.82 15.48 19.85
N LEU A 107 -12.78 15.19 18.98
CA LEU A 107 -13.66 16.20 18.40
C LEU A 107 -14.55 16.88 19.45
N GLU A 108 -15.01 16.13 20.45
CA GLU A 108 -15.87 16.67 21.52
C GLU A 108 -15.10 17.54 22.54
N ASN A 109 -13.86 17.19 22.85
CA ASN A 109 -13.11 17.77 23.97
C ASN A 109 -11.87 18.56 23.56
N GLY A 110 -11.47 18.54 22.29
CA GLY A 110 -10.28 19.24 21.79
C GLY A 110 -8.98 18.82 22.49
N PRO A 111 -8.05 19.77 22.75
CA PRO A 111 -6.77 19.47 23.43
C PRO A 111 -6.90 18.82 24.80
N SER A 112 -8.03 18.95 25.50
CA SER A 112 -8.27 18.31 26.80
C SER A 112 -8.83 16.89 26.69
N SER A 113 -8.98 16.35 25.49
CA SER A 113 -9.31 14.94 25.27
C SER A 113 -8.22 14.02 25.85
N ARG A 114 -8.64 12.88 26.41
CA ARG A 114 -7.72 11.82 26.85
C ARG A 114 -6.88 11.26 25.71
N TYR A 115 -7.34 11.42 24.48
CA TYR A 115 -6.74 10.90 23.27
C TYR A 115 -6.13 11.99 22.37
N ALA A 116 -6.09 13.25 22.82
CA ALA A 116 -5.51 14.36 22.05
C ALA A 116 -4.04 14.13 21.68
N THR A 117 -3.29 13.34 22.45
CA THR A 117 -1.89 12.99 22.21
C THR A 117 -1.71 11.69 21.39
N TRP A 118 -2.81 11.00 21.05
CA TRP A 118 -2.77 9.78 20.23
C TRP A 118 -2.55 10.08 18.75
N PHE A 119 -3.20 11.14 18.29
CA PHE A 119 -3.21 11.55 16.90
C PHE A 119 -2.18 12.67 16.66
N ASP A 120 -1.65 12.70 15.46
CA ASP A 120 -0.69 13.74 15.05
C ASP A 120 -1.43 14.97 14.53
N ILE A 121 -1.95 15.76 15.48
CA ILE A 121 -2.72 16.98 15.25
C ILE A 121 -1.85 18.19 15.60
N ASP A 122 -1.87 19.20 14.73
CA ASP A 122 -1.36 20.54 15.00
C ASP A 122 -2.44 21.41 15.66
N TRP A 123 -2.33 21.55 16.96
CA TRP A 123 -3.25 22.37 17.76
C TRP A 123 -2.95 23.87 17.69
N ARG A 124 -1.82 24.26 17.08
CA ARG A 124 -1.35 25.65 16.98
C ARG A 124 -0.99 26.02 15.54
N PRO A 125 -1.88 25.83 14.56
CA PRO A 125 -1.62 26.22 13.20
C PRO A 125 -1.44 27.75 13.11
N VAL A 126 -0.79 28.21 12.05
CA VAL A 126 -0.60 29.65 11.78
C VAL A 126 -1.94 30.40 11.65
N ALA A 127 -2.94 29.75 11.07
CA ALA A 127 -4.28 30.30 10.95
C ALA A 127 -4.94 30.44 12.33
N MET A 128 -5.04 31.67 12.85
CA MET A 128 -5.62 31.97 14.18
C MET A 128 -7.03 31.39 14.36
N SER A 129 -7.84 31.33 13.29
CA SER A 129 -9.20 30.78 13.32
C SER A 129 -9.25 29.27 13.51
N LEU A 130 -8.12 28.57 13.37
CA LEU A 130 -7.98 27.14 13.55
C LEU A 130 -7.20 26.77 14.82
N GLN A 131 -6.77 27.73 15.62
CA GLN A 131 -6.11 27.42 16.90
C GLN A 131 -7.06 26.63 17.81
N ASN A 132 -6.56 25.51 18.35
CA ASN A 132 -7.28 24.53 19.16
C ASN A 132 -8.49 23.91 18.44
N LYS A 133 -8.56 23.98 17.11
CA LYS A 133 -9.61 23.38 16.28
C LYS A 133 -9.04 22.50 15.21
N ILE A 134 -9.80 21.49 14.85
CA ILE A 134 -9.46 20.57 13.77
C ILE A 134 -10.28 20.95 12.54
N LEU A 135 -9.63 21.21 11.41
CA LEU A 135 -10.33 21.39 10.13
C LEU A 135 -10.86 20.03 9.64
N ILE A 136 -12.16 19.94 9.39
CA ILE A 136 -12.82 18.73 8.86
C ILE A 136 -13.31 19.04 7.43
N PRO A 137 -12.58 18.61 6.39
CA PRO A 137 -12.88 18.92 5.00
C PRO A 137 -13.90 17.94 4.42
N VAL A 138 -15.17 18.09 4.81
CA VAL A 138 -16.24 17.12 4.49
C VAL A 138 -17.36 17.73 3.64
N LEU A 139 -17.47 19.07 3.59
CA LEU A 139 -18.57 19.74 2.90
C LEU A 139 -18.37 19.69 1.37
N GLY A 140 -19.45 19.42 0.66
CA GLY A 140 -19.45 19.36 -0.80
C GLY A 140 -19.39 20.72 -1.50
N ASP A 141 -19.69 21.83 -0.77
CA ASP A 141 -19.60 23.21 -1.25
C ASP A 141 -19.13 24.13 -0.11
N GLN A 142 -19.02 25.42 -0.41
CA GLN A 142 -18.65 26.46 0.55
C GLN A 142 -19.54 26.42 1.78
N TYR A 143 -18.95 26.53 2.97
CA TYR A 143 -19.61 26.41 4.27
C TYR A 143 -20.92 27.24 4.36
N GLY A 144 -20.89 28.53 4.01
CA GLY A 144 -22.07 29.41 4.08
C GLY A 144 -23.20 28.94 3.17
N ARG A 145 -22.91 28.35 2.01
CA ARG A 145 -23.93 27.81 1.09
C ARG A 145 -24.58 26.56 1.66
N VAL A 146 -23.74 25.65 2.21
CA VAL A 146 -24.20 24.41 2.84
C VAL A 146 -25.08 24.70 4.05
N LEU A 147 -24.67 25.67 4.89
CA LEU A 147 -25.44 26.14 6.06
C LEU A 147 -26.78 26.74 5.64
N SER A 148 -26.77 27.71 4.74
CA SER A 148 -28.01 28.38 4.25
C SER A 148 -28.96 27.45 3.49
N ALA A 149 -28.44 26.33 2.97
CA ALA A 149 -29.25 25.27 2.36
C ALA A 149 -29.87 24.31 3.39
N GLY A 150 -29.63 24.51 4.70
CA GLY A 150 -30.16 23.68 5.78
C GLY A 150 -29.66 22.25 5.77
N GLN A 151 -28.46 22.02 5.19
CA GLN A 151 -27.85 20.68 5.08
C GLN A 151 -27.10 20.26 6.35
N ILE A 152 -26.72 21.20 7.20
CA ILE A 152 -26.13 20.94 8.52
C ILE A 152 -27.25 21.03 9.55
N LYS A 153 -27.36 20.02 10.42
CA LYS A 153 -28.41 19.95 11.45
C LYS A 153 -27.83 19.44 12.76
N VAL A 154 -28.37 19.93 13.86
CA VAL A 154 -28.18 19.34 15.20
C VAL A 154 -29.25 18.28 15.42
N GLU A 155 -28.86 17.14 15.95
CA GLU A 155 -29.71 16.03 16.35
C GLU A 155 -29.35 15.59 17.77
N HIS A 156 -30.27 14.98 18.50
CA HIS A 156 -29.98 14.40 19.82
C HIS A 156 -30.80 13.14 20.09
N ASN A 157 -30.33 12.36 21.06
CA ASN A 157 -31.04 11.22 21.66
C ASN A 157 -30.96 11.28 23.19
N CYS A 158 -30.82 12.47 23.78
CA CYS A 158 -30.60 12.74 25.21
C CYS A 158 -29.31 12.19 25.83
N GLU A 159 -28.70 11.22 25.26
CA GLU A 159 -27.35 10.76 25.67
C GLU A 159 -26.25 11.55 24.97
N GLN A 160 -26.52 11.99 23.75
CA GLN A 160 -25.57 12.71 22.88
C GLN A 160 -26.28 13.73 22.02
N PHE A 161 -25.65 14.89 21.84
CA PHE A 161 -25.96 15.85 20.82
C PHE A 161 -24.92 15.70 19.72
N ARG A 162 -25.37 15.69 18.47
CA ARG A 162 -24.51 15.53 17.31
C ARG A 162 -24.89 16.47 16.18
N ILE A 163 -23.90 16.89 15.42
CA ILE A 163 -24.06 17.63 14.18
C ILE A 163 -24.07 16.61 13.04
N ARG A 164 -25.08 16.69 12.19
CA ARG A 164 -25.19 15.86 10.99
C ARG A 164 -25.00 16.69 9.73
N TYR A 165 -24.19 16.16 8.83
CA TYR A 165 -24.08 16.59 7.44
C TYR A 165 -24.10 15.37 6.52
N MET A 166 -25.18 15.19 5.75
CA MET A 166 -25.45 13.95 4.99
C MET A 166 -25.32 12.71 5.90
N ASP A 167 -24.38 11.78 5.57
CA ASP A 167 -24.10 10.58 6.35
C ASP A 167 -22.99 10.78 7.40
N ASN A 168 -22.46 11.99 7.53
CA ASN A 168 -21.41 12.30 8.49
C ASN A 168 -22.01 12.87 9.78
N PHE A 169 -21.46 12.37 10.91
CA PHE A 169 -21.86 12.79 12.26
C PHE A 169 -20.66 13.28 13.04
N PHE A 170 -20.87 14.32 13.84
CA PHE A 170 -19.84 14.94 14.68
C PHE A 170 -20.42 15.24 16.05
N PRO A 171 -19.62 15.09 17.15
CA PRO A 171 -20.12 15.41 18.51
C PRO A 171 -20.32 16.91 18.67
N VAL A 172 -21.30 17.29 19.47
CA VAL A 172 -21.45 18.66 19.96
C VAL A 172 -20.64 18.84 21.24
N ALA A 173 -19.79 19.87 21.27
CA ALA A 173 -18.99 20.18 22.45
C ALA A 173 -19.90 20.52 23.66
N PRO A 174 -19.68 19.95 24.85
CA PRO A 174 -20.59 20.11 25.99
C PRO A 174 -20.84 21.56 26.38
N ARG A 175 -19.84 22.43 26.25
CA ARG A 175 -19.92 23.86 26.58
C ARG A 175 -20.66 24.71 25.53
N SER A 176 -21.04 24.16 24.38
CA SER A 176 -21.88 24.85 23.38
C SER A 176 -23.39 24.57 23.55
N LEU A 177 -23.78 23.66 24.48
CA LEU A 177 -25.16 23.29 24.75
C LEU A 177 -25.89 24.18 25.76
N PRO A 178 -25.26 24.98 26.62
CA PRO A 178 -25.94 25.74 27.66
C PRO A 178 -27.10 26.62 27.17
N THR A 179 -26.93 27.37 26.08
CA THR A 179 -27.96 28.22 25.49
C THR A 179 -29.17 27.39 25.08
N LEU A 180 -29.00 26.36 24.29
CA LEU A 180 -30.04 25.44 23.83
C LEU A 180 -30.81 24.80 25.00
N LEU A 181 -30.08 24.29 26.01
CA LEU A 181 -30.70 23.62 27.16
C LEU A 181 -31.36 24.59 28.12
N SER A 182 -30.93 25.87 28.20
CA SER A 182 -31.58 26.89 28.98
C SER A 182 -32.91 27.29 28.36
N GLU A 183 -32.97 27.46 27.03
CA GLU A 183 -34.22 27.70 26.29
C GLU A 183 -35.20 26.54 26.51
N ALA A 184 -34.75 25.31 26.35
CA ALA A 184 -35.55 24.12 26.64
C ALA A 184 -36.04 24.08 28.12
N ALA A 185 -35.20 24.49 29.07
CA ALA A 185 -35.57 24.57 30.48
C ALA A 185 -36.63 25.62 30.78
N GLU A 186 -36.60 26.73 30.07
CA GLU A 186 -37.65 27.76 30.16
C GLU A 186 -38.98 27.24 29.62
N HIS A 187 -38.97 26.60 28.46
CA HIS A 187 -40.17 26.00 27.86
C HIS A 187 -40.77 24.89 28.72
N ALA A 188 -39.93 24.02 29.28
CA ALA A 188 -40.35 22.93 30.17
C ALA A 188 -40.62 23.38 31.62
N GLN A 189 -40.32 24.63 32.00
CA GLN A 189 -40.33 25.16 33.38
C GLN A 189 -39.59 24.21 34.34
N ASN A 190 -38.40 23.69 33.94
CA ASN A 190 -37.66 22.65 34.64
C ASN A 190 -36.35 23.16 35.21
N ASP A 191 -36.27 23.35 36.52
CA ASP A 191 -35.09 23.85 37.22
C ASP A 191 -33.92 22.87 37.19
N THR A 192 -34.18 21.55 37.09
CA THR A 192 -33.10 20.55 36.96
C THR A 192 -32.43 20.66 35.61
N LEU A 193 -33.18 20.87 34.54
CA LEU A 193 -32.63 21.08 33.18
C LEU A 193 -31.81 22.38 33.14
N ARG A 194 -32.28 23.44 33.82
CA ARG A 194 -31.52 24.71 33.93
C ARG A 194 -30.19 24.49 34.69
N PHE A 195 -30.23 23.75 35.78
CA PHE A 195 -29.00 23.38 36.53
C PHE A 195 -28.02 22.58 35.66
N ILE A 196 -28.50 21.67 34.82
CA ILE A 196 -27.68 20.92 33.86
C ILE A 196 -27.02 21.87 32.87
N ALA A 197 -27.76 22.80 32.26
CA ALA A 197 -27.22 23.79 31.34
C ALA A 197 -26.11 24.64 32.00
N GLU A 198 -26.32 25.16 33.19
CA GLU A 198 -25.32 25.92 33.95
C GLU A 198 -24.10 25.08 34.29
N SER A 199 -24.31 23.83 34.63
CA SER A 199 -23.22 22.91 34.97
C SER A 199 -22.32 22.59 33.76
N LEU A 200 -22.91 22.44 32.59
CA LEU A 200 -22.14 22.30 31.34
C LEU A 200 -21.31 23.55 31.02
N PHE A 201 -21.83 24.75 31.27
CA PHE A 201 -21.09 26.00 31.12
C PHE A 201 -19.86 26.08 32.02
N ARG A 202 -19.96 25.53 33.24
CA ARG A 202 -18.88 25.53 34.26
C ARG A 202 -17.82 24.47 34.04
N LEU A 203 -18.00 23.55 33.08
CA LEU A 203 -16.94 22.58 32.76
C LEU A 203 -15.61 23.30 32.44
N PRO A 204 -14.46 22.74 32.82
CA PRO A 204 -13.14 23.28 32.42
C PRO A 204 -13.04 23.51 30.92
N LEU A 205 -12.25 24.52 30.51
CA LEU A 205 -12.05 24.86 29.10
C LEU A 205 -11.39 23.72 28.33
N PRO A 206 -11.77 23.49 27.06
CA PRO A 206 -11.24 22.40 26.25
C PRO A 206 -9.78 22.61 25.79
N GLU A 207 -9.25 23.82 25.94
CA GLU A 207 -7.85 24.16 25.59
C GLU A 207 -6.85 23.70 26.65
N SER A 208 -7.32 23.32 27.85
CA SER A 208 -6.45 22.88 28.94
C SER A 208 -5.81 21.52 28.64
N THR A 209 -4.49 21.48 28.62
CA THR A 209 -3.67 20.27 28.50
C THR A 209 -3.26 19.69 29.86
N ASP A 210 -3.66 20.31 30.97
CA ASP A 210 -3.42 19.81 32.32
C ASP A 210 -4.24 18.54 32.56
N GLN A 211 -3.56 17.46 32.96
CA GLN A 211 -4.16 16.13 33.07
C GLN A 211 -5.23 16.05 34.19
N GLU A 212 -5.05 16.77 35.28
CA GLU A 212 -6.02 16.74 36.39
C GLU A 212 -7.28 17.57 36.02
N ILE A 213 -7.08 18.68 35.34
CA ILE A 213 -8.20 19.46 34.78
C ILE A 213 -8.97 18.64 33.75
N ALA A 214 -8.26 17.96 32.84
CA ALA A 214 -8.89 17.09 31.84
C ALA A 214 -9.68 15.94 32.51
N LYS A 215 -9.10 15.27 33.51
CA LYS A 215 -9.81 14.21 34.27
C LYS A 215 -11.06 14.74 34.95
N SER A 216 -10.98 15.93 35.58
CA SER A 216 -12.15 16.57 36.20
C SER A 216 -13.24 16.87 35.20
N ARG A 217 -12.85 17.46 34.03
CA ARG A 217 -13.76 17.74 32.93
C ARG A 217 -14.51 16.47 32.47
N HIS A 218 -13.79 15.38 32.22
CA HIS A 218 -14.40 14.13 31.78
C HIS A 218 -15.34 13.50 32.82
N ARG A 219 -14.93 13.50 34.11
CA ARG A 219 -15.75 13.00 35.21
C ARG A 219 -17.04 13.81 35.34
N ASP A 220 -16.92 15.13 35.38
CA ASP A 220 -18.04 16.04 35.63
C ASP A 220 -19.00 16.00 34.46
N LYS A 221 -18.49 15.98 33.21
CA LYS A 221 -19.28 15.75 32.00
C LYS A 221 -20.09 14.46 32.08
N ALA A 222 -19.48 13.35 32.45
CA ALA A 222 -20.17 12.05 32.52
C ALA A 222 -21.33 12.06 33.54
N VAL A 223 -21.15 12.74 34.66
CA VAL A 223 -22.19 12.88 35.68
C VAL A 223 -23.35 13.74 35.12
N ILE A 224 -23.02 14.89 34.49
CA ILE A 224 -24.04 15.81 33.96
C ILE A 224 -24.87 15.14 32.86
N TYR A 225 -24.20 14.44 31.91
CA TYR A 225 -24.91 13.71 30.85
C TYR A 225 -25.76 12.56 31.41
N GLY A 226 -25.30 11.87 32.47
CA GLY A 226 -26.09 10.87 33.18
C GLY A 226 -27.32 11.46 33.87
N MET A 227 -27.27 12.70 34.35
CA MET A 227 -28.43 13.42 34.88
C MET A 227 -29.39 13.82 33.74
N LEU A 228 -28.87 14.36 32.63
CA LEU A 228 -29.68 14.73 31.47
C LEU A 228 -30.44 13.52 30.92
N LYS A 229 -29.77 12.39 30.72
CA LYS A 229 -30.40 11.15 30.26
C LYS A 229 -31.58 10.76 31.15
N ARG A 230 -31.35 10.66 32.47
CA ARG A 230 -32.41 10.32 33.41
C ARG A 230 -33.59 11.26 33.35
N LEU A 231 -33.31 12.56 33.26
CA LEU A 231 -34.33 13.57 33.18
C LEU A 231 -35.17 13.45 31.88
N CYS A 232 -34.57 13.09 30.76
CA CYS A 232 -35.29 12.81 29.52
C CYS A 232 -36.08 11.50 29.60
N ASP A 233 -35.52 10.47 30.20
CA ASP A 233 -36.20 9.17 30.36
C ASP A 233 -37.43 9.25 31.25
N GLU A 234 -37.42 10.10 32.29
CA GLU A 234 -38.47 10.27 33.28
C GLU A 234 -39.46 11.39 32.92
N GLY A 235 -39.07 12.35 32.06
CA GLY A 235 -39.87 13.55 31.76
C GLY A 235 -40.14 13.76 30.25
N PRO A 236 -41.22 13.23 29.70
CA PRO A 236 -41.58 13.44 28.29
C PRO A 236 -41.73 14.91 27.88
N ASP A 237 -42.14 15.79 28.82
CA ASP A 237 -42.24 17.22 28.57
C ASP A 237 -40.84 17.86 28.41
N VAL A 238 -39.85 17.36 29.12
CA VAL A 238 -38.46 17.83 28.97
C VAL A 238 -37.89 17.39 27.61
N LEU A 239 -38.14 16.14 27.23
CA LEU A 239 -37.72 15.65 25.90
C LEU A 239 -38.35 16.49 24.78
N ALA A 240 -39.68 16.76 24.86
CA ALA A 240 -40.38 17.57 23.90
C ALA A 240 -39.87 19.04 23.83
N ALA A 241 -39.47 19.60 24.99
CA ALA A 241 -38.90 20.94 25.05
C ALA A 241 -37.49 20.97 24.41
N ILE A 242 -36.64 19.94 24.62
CA ILE A 242 -35.35 19.83 23.96
C ILE A 242 -35.53 19.63 22.44
N ASP A 243 -36.47 18.77 22.01
CA ASP A 243 -36.82 18.61 20.59
C ASP A 243 -37.25 19.91 19.93
N GLY A 244 -38.10 20.71 20.66
CA GLY A 244 -38.50 22.03 20.22
C GLY A 244 -37.35 23.00 20.03
N ALA A 245 -36.47 23.13 21.05
CA ALA A 245 -35.30 24.01 20.99
C ALA A 245 -34.32 23.60 19.89
N VAL A 246 -34.09 22.30 19.68
CA VAL A 246 -33.28 21.79 18.57
C VAL A 246 -33.93 22.08 17.21
N GLY A 247 -35.28 22.00 17.14
CA GLY A 247 -36.04 22.35 15.95
C GLY A 247 -35.93 23.84 15.59
N GLU A 248 -36.00 24.73 16.57
CA GLU A 248 -35.83 26.18 16.41
C GLU A 248 -34.40 26.52 15.99
N LEU A 249 -33.38 25.95 16.67
CA LEU A 249 -31.97 26.14 16.31
C LEU A 249 -31.66 25.71 14.86
N ASN A 250 -32.24 24.62 14.38
CA ASN A 250 -32.03 24.14 13.01
C ASN A 250 -32.70 25.02 11.95
N GLN A 251 -33.58 25.96 12.33
CA GLN A 251 -34.22 26.92 11.45
C GLN A 251 -33.57 28.31 11.52
N ASP A 252 -32.83 28.60 12.59
CA ASP A 252 -32.04 29.80 12.77
C ASP A 252 -30.57 29.57 12.39
N TYR A 253 -30.21 29.92 11.16
CA TYR A 253 -28.86 29.69 10.64
C TYR A 253 -27.79 30.53 11.32
N ASP A 254 -28.13 31.70 11.89
CA ASP A 254 -27.19 32.52 12.65
C ASP A 254 -26.88 31.90 14.01
N ALA A 255 -27.91 31.44 14.73
CA ALA A 255 -27.73 30.69 15.98
C ALA A 255 -27.00 29.35 15.78
N LEU A 256 -27.30 28.65 14.67
CA LEU A 256 -26.60 27.40 14.31
C LEU A 256 -25.14 27.69 13.99
N ASP A 257 -24.79 28.77 13.28
CA ASP A 257 -23.42 29.19 13.02
C ASP A 257 -22.67 29.50 14.31
N GLU A 258 -23.29 30.18 15.27
CA GLU A 258 -22.70 30.45 16.58
C GLU A 258 -22.37 29.13 17.33
N LEU A 259 -23.27 28.16 17.33
CA LEU A 259 -23.06 26.85 17.92
C LEU A 259 -21.92 26.10 17.21
N LEU A 260 -21.89 26.13 15.87
CA LEU A 260 -20.82 25.49 15.06
C LEU A 260 -19.47 26.14 15.33
N ASN A 261 -19.41 27.45 15.51
CA ASN A 261 -18.18 28.17 15.83
C ASN A 261 -17.64 27.88 17.24
N GLN A 262 -18.44 27.31 18.15
CA GLN A 262 -18.02 26.88 19.48
C GLN A 262 -17.43 25.45 19.52
N GLN A 263 -17.47 24.72 18.39
CA GLN A 263 -16.94 23.35 18.34
C GLN A 263 -15.40 23.32 18.34
N GLN A 264 -14.81 22.19 18.75
CA GLN A 264 -13.36 21.96 18.74
C GLN A 264 -12.86 21.54 17.33
N TYR A 265 -13.73 21.63 16.36
CA TYR A 265 -13.46 21.41 14.94
C TYR A 265 -14.20 22.44 14.11
N ARG A 266 -13.82 22.53 12.84
CA ARG A 266 -14.46 23.39 11.86
C ARG A 266 -14.81 22.57 10.62
N LEU A 267 -16.08 22.46 10.28
CA LEU A 267 -16.53 21.89 9.03
C LEU A 267 -16.13 22.82 7.87
N ALA A 268 -15.53 22.26 6.83
CA ALA A 268 -15.01 23.02 5.72
C ALA A 268 -15.27 22.32 4.37
N TYR A 269 -15.26 23.13 3.31
CA TYR A 269 -15.30 22.63 1.95
C TYR A 269 -14.14 21.70 1.69
N TRP A 270 -14.39 20.53 1.09
CA TRP A 270 -13.40 19.44 0.96
C TRP A 270 -12.07 19.88 0.33
N ARG A 271 -12.07 20.86 -0.58
CA ARG A 271 -10.85 21.39 -1.20
C ARG A 271 -9.93 22.16 -0.24
N MET A 272 -10.43 22.51 0.94
CA MET A 272 -9.58 23.14 1.96
C MET A 272 -8.48 22.18 2.48
N ALA A 273 -8.69 20.87 2.34
CA ALA A 273 -7.72 19.85 2.74
C ALA A 273 -6.35 20.03 2.08
N ASP A 274 -6.33 20.47 0.84
CA ASP A 274 -5.09 20.67 0.08
C ASP A 274 -4.22 21.81 0.62
N HIS A 275 -4.78 22.69 1.48
CA HIS A 275 -4.10 23.90 1.93
C HIS A 275 -3.98 24.05 3.44
N GLU A 276 -4.98 23.60 4.23
CA GLU A 276 -5.12 23.99 5.64
C GLU A 276 -5.41 22.81 6.57
N LEU A 277 -5.07 21.59 6.18
CA LEU A 277 -5.30 20.42 7.03
C LEU A 277 -4.35 20.41 8.24
N GLY A 278 -4.91 20.36 9.44
CA GLY A 278 -4.17 20.44 10.70
C GLY A 278 -3.76 19.09 11.31
N TYR A 279 -3.83 17.98 10.59
CA TYR A 279 -3.38 16.67 11.06
C TYR A 279 -2.62 15.90 9.99
N ARG A 280 -1.72 15.00 10.42
CA ARG A 280 -1.06 14.07 9.50
C ARG A 280 -2.05 12.98 9.10
N ARG A 281 -2.06 12.65 7.82
CA ARG A 281 -2.90 11.59 7.24
C ARG A 281 -2.07 10.50 6.61
N PHE A 282 -2.71 9.41 6.27
CA PHE A 282 -2.12 8.38 5.42
C PHE A 282 -2.11 8.90 3.97
N PHE A 283 -0.94 9.19 3.44
CA PHE A 283 -0.73 9.84 2.15
C PHE A 283 -1.62 11.10 1.97
N ASP A 284 -2.57 11.06 1.04
CA ASP A 284 -3.53 12.12 0.75
C ASP A 284 -4.97 11.77 1.17
N VAL A 285 -5.17 10.69 1.93
CA VAL A 285 -6.49 10.19 2.34
C VAL A 285 -6.98 10.94 3.57
N ASN A 286 -7.89 11.92 3.38
CA ASN A 286 -8.40 12.78 4.44
C ASN A 286 -9.12 12.06 5.59
N THR A 287 -9.59 10.85 5.37
CA THR A 287 -10.33 10.04 6.35
C THR A 287 -9.45 9.10 7.18
N LEU A 288 -8.13 9.11 6.98
CA LEU A 288 -7.17 8.27 7.70
C LEU A 288 -6.15 9.14 8.44
N ILE A 289 -6.35 9.29 9.76
CA ILE A 289 -5.52 10.16 10.60
C ILE A 289 -4.32 9.42 11.17
N GLY A 290 -3.14 10.06 11.11
CA GLY A 290 -1.89 9.52 11.63
C GLY A 290 -1.87 9.38 13.15
N LEU A 291 -1.33 8.26 13.61
CA LEU A 291 -1.09 7.96 15.03
C LEU A 291 0.34 8.34 15.44
N ARG A 292 0.51 8.69 16.72
CA ARG A 292 1.80 9.03 17.31
C ARG A 292 2.42 7.81 18.00
N MET A 293 2.90 6.86 17.20
CA MET A 293 3.46 5.59 17.68
C MET A 293 4.75 5.76 18.49
N GLU A 294 5.42 6.89 18.40
CA GLU A 294 6.55 7.25 19.25
C GLU A 294 6.13 7.37 20.73
N ARG A 295 4.83 7.59 21.03
CA ARG A 295 4.29 7.65 22.38
C ARG A 295 4.06 6.24 22.95
N PRO A 296 4.72 5.86 24.08
CA PRO A 296 4.59 4.50 24.60
C PRO A 296 3.15 4.07 24.90
N HIS A 297 2.34 4.97 25.46
CA HIS A 297 0.94 4.66 25.79
C HIS A 297 0.06 4.45 24.56
N VAL A 298 0.37 5.09 23.44
CA VAL A 298 -0.35 4.86 22.17
C VAL A 298 0.00 3.49 21.62
N PHE A 299 1.30 3.18 21.52
CA PHE A 299 1.76 1.86 21.11
C PHE A 299 1.13 0.74 21.96
N GLU A 300 1.21 0.84 23.30
CA GLU A 300 0.64 -0.18 24.19
C GLU A 300 -0.86 -0.36 23.98
N ALA A 301 -1.61 0.73 23.83
CA ALA A 301 -3.06 0.67 23.66
C ALA A 301 -3.48 0.08 22.30
N THR A 302 -2.75 0.37 21.23
CA THR A 302 -3.07 -0.11 19.88
C THR A 302 -2.53 -1.52 19.61
N HIS A 303 -1.49 -1.96 20.33
CA HIS A 303 -0.85 -3.26 20.11
C HIS A 303 -1.20 -4.31 21.17
N CYS A 304 -1.93 -3.97 22.25
CA CYS A 304 -2.17 -4.89 23.34
C CYS A 304 -2.74 -6.25 22.88
N ARG A 305 -3.70 -6.26 21.97
CA ARG A 305 -4.29 -7.50 21.42
C ARG A 305 -3.31 -8.30 20.57
N ILE A 306 -2.59 -7.61 19.70
CA ILE A 306 -1.59 -8.22 18.80
C ILE A 306 -0.48 -8.85 19.65
N LEU A 307 0.02 -8.13 20.64
CA LEU A 307 1.06 -8.62 21.56
C LEU A 307 0.57 -9.79 22.43
N GLU A 308 -0.71 -9.80 22.83
CA GLU A 308 -1.34 -10.93 23.50
C GLU A 308 -1.35 -12.16 22.58
N TRP A 309 -1.81 -12.02 21.34
CA TRP A 309 -1.86 -13.11 20.36
C TRP A 309 -0.48 -13.66 20.00
N LEU A 310 0.54 -12.80 19.87
CA LEU A 310 1.94 -13.23 19.66
C LEU A 310 2.49 -14.00 20.86
N ARG A 311 2.24 -13.51 22.07
CA ARG A 311 2.67 -14.18 23.31
C ARG A 311 1.99 -15.54 23.50
N ASP A 312 0.70 -15.63 23.18
CA ASP A 312 -0.12 -16.83 23.37
C ASP A 312 0.00 -17.82 22.19
N GLY A 313 0.86 -17.51 21.21
CA GLY A 313 1.09 -18.34 20.03
C GLY A 313 -0.14 -18.49 19.12
N VAL A 314 -1.00 -17.48 19.12
CA VAL A 314 -2.10 -17.35 18.14
C VAL A 314 -1.56 -16.84 16.82
N LEU A 315 -0.60 -15.93 16.90
CA LEU A 315 0.17 -15.41 15.77
C LEU A 315 1.63 -15.86 15.89
N ASP A 316 2.23 -16.20 14.77
CA ASP A 316 3.67 -16.50 14.64
C ASP A 316 4.46 -15.28 14.15
N GLY A 317 3.78 -14.34 13.49
CA GLY A 317 4.41 -13.11 12.99
C GLY A 317 3.44 -12.04 12.57
N VAL A 318 4.02 -10.90 12.17
CA VAL A 318 3.28 -9.73 11.67
C VAL A 318 3.97 -9.10 10.46
N ARG A 319 3.16 -8.56 9.56
CA ARG A 319 3.62 -7.59 8.55
C ARG A 319 3.19 -6.20 8.99
N VAL A 320 4.12 -5.29 9.08
CA VAL A 320 3.90 -3.92 9.51
C VAL A 320 3.63 -3.04 8.29
N ASP A 321 2.41 -2.51 8.22
CA ASP A 321 1.97 -1.60 7.17
C ASP A 321 2.63 -0.23 7.32
N HIS A 322 3.10 0.33 6.21
CA HIS A 322 3.61 1.69 6.05
C HIS A 322 4.50 2.19 7.21
N PRO A 323 5.61 1.53 7.55
CA PRO A 323 6.51 1.99 8.62
C PRO A 323 7.15 3.34 8.30
N ASP A 324 7.33 3.69 7.02
CA ASP A 324 7.89 4.97 6.59
C ASP A 324 7.02 6.18 6.99
N GLY A 325 5.73 5.99 7.24
CA GLY A 325 4.84 7.01 7.80
C GLY A 325 5.05 7.30 9.30
N LEU A 326 5.77 6.44 10.03
CA LEU A 326 6.06 6.62 11.45
C LEU A 326 7.13 7.68 11.67
N ARG A 327 7.08 8.36 12.83
CA ARG A 327 8.08 9.36 13.20
C ARG A 327 9.49 8.77 13.30
N ASP A 328 9.63 7.62 13.97
CA ASP A 328 10.87 6.85 14.12
C ASP A 328 10.56 5.34 13.92
N PRO A 329 10.71 4.83 12.70
CA PRO A 329 10.47 3.42 12.39
C PRO A 329 11.37 2.47 13.18
N GLU A 330 12.63 2.81 13.36
CA GLU A 330 13.58 1.99 14.12
C GLU A 330 13.18 1.85 15.59
N GLN A 331 12.77 2.96 16.24
CA GLN A 331 12.25 2.92 17.60
C GLN A 331 11.01 2.03 17.70
N TYR A 332 10.10 2.12 16.70
CA TYR A 332 8.91 1.30 16.65
C TYR A 332 9.25 -0.19 16.55
N PHE A 333 10.12 -0.59 15.63
CA PHE A 333 10.54 -1.99 15.47
C PHE A 333 11.30 -2.51 16.70
N ASN A 334 12.16 -1.70 17.31
CA ASN A 334 12.84 -2.06 18.57
C ASN A 334 11.84 -2.30 19.71
N ARG A 335 10.80 -1.46 19.81
CA ARG A 335 9.74 -1.63 20.80
C ARG A 335 8.92 -2.88 20.53
N LEU A 336 8.52 -3.12 19.29
CA LEU A 336 7.78 -4.32 18.90
C LEU A 336 8.60 -5.58 19.16
N ARG A 337 9.85 -5.63 18.77
CA ARG A 337 10.77 -6.76 19.00
C ARG A 337 10.99 -7.02 20.48
N SER A 338 11.13 -5.98 21.30
CA SER A 338 11.30 -6.14 22.75
C SER A 338 10.08 -6.75 23.42
N ARG A 339 8.87 -6.53 22.87
CA ARG A 339 7.60 -7.06 23.39
C ARG A 339 7.24 -8.43 22.81
N ALA A 340 7.77 -8.76 21.62
CA ALA A 340 7.53 -10.00 20.90
C ALA A 340 8.86 -10.55 20.33
N PRO A 341 9.78 -11.05 21.17
CA PRO A 341 11.14 -11.43 20.75
C PRO A 341 11.18 -12.59 19.76
N ASP A 342 10.22 -13.50 19.82
CA ASP A 342 10.14 -14.68 18.95
C ASP A 342 9.31 -14.47 17.67
N ALA A 343 8.65 -13.31 17.51
CA ALA A 343 7.80 -13.04 16.34
C ALA A 343 8.63 -12.92 15.04
N TRP A 344 8.09 -13.46 13.96
CA TRP A 344 8.57 -13.14 12.61
C TRP A 344 7.97 -11.78 12.19
N ILE A 345 8.80 -10.78 11.90
CA ILE A 345 8.38 -9.41 11.61
C ILE A 345 8.93 -9.00 10.26
N VAL A 346 8.06 -8.62 9.35
CA VAL A 346 8.43 -7.98 8.08
C VAL A 346 7.78 -6.61 7.98
N GLY A 347 8.48 -5.67 7.35
CA GLY A 347 7.97 -4.30 7.15
C GLY A 347 7.61 -4.04 5.69
N GLU A 348 6.54 -3.29 5.46
CA GLU A 348 6.29 -2.71 4.14
C GLU A 348 7.25 -1.56 3.87
N LYS A 349 8.50 -1.89 3.68
CA LYS A 349 9.50 -0.94 3.21
C LYS A 349 9.70 -1.12 1.72
N ILE A 350 9.38 -0.08 0.98
CA ILE A 350 9.64 -0.04 -0.45
C ILE A 350 11.07 0.45 -0.64
N LEU A 351 11.91 -0.41 -1.21
CA LEU A 351 13.30 -0.12 -1.50
C LEU A 351 13.44 0.39 -2.93
N ALA A 352 14.06 1.55 -3.08
CA ALA A 352 14.47 2.05 -4.38
C ALA A 352 15.61 1.18 -4.96
N PRO A 353 15.82 1.17 -6.28
CA PRO A 353 16.93 0.42 -6.87
C PRO A 353 18.29 0.83 -6.32
N GLY A 354 18.97 -0.10 -5.63
CA GLY A 354 20.25 0.16 -4.97
C GLY A 354 20.14 0.51 -3.48
N GLU A 355 18.94 0.82 -2.98
CA GLU A 355 18.67 0.95 -1.55
C GLU A 355 18.63 -0.43 -0.88
N PHE A 356 19.04 -0.50 0.38
CA PHE A 356 19.00 -1.71 1.18
C PHE A 356 18.28 -1.47 2.50
N LEU A 357 17.65 -2.53 3.01
CA LEU A 357 17.02 -2.47 4.33
C LEU A 357 18.09 -2.19 5.40
N ARG A 358 17.77 -1.32 6.34
CA ARG A 358 18.67 -0.94 7.44
C ARG A 358 18.95 -2.14 8.34
N GLU A 359 20.22 -2.49 8.50
CA GLU A 359 20.65 -3.60 9.37
C GLU A 359 20.32 -3.36 10.86
N SER A 360 20.15 -2.08 11.25
CA SER A 360 19.74 -1.71 12.61
C SER A 360 18.27 -2.01 12.93
N TRP A 361 17.47 -2.29 11.91
CA TRP A 361 16.07 -2.65 12.15
C TRP A 361 15.94 -4.11 12.58
N PRO A 362 15.42 -4.40 13.79
CA PRO A 362 15.33 -5.76 14.30
C PRO A 362 14.15 -6.54 13.68
N ILE A 363 14.13 -6.65 12.33
CA ILE A 363 13.09 -7.33 11.56
C ILE A 363 13.75 -8.32 10.59
N GLU A 364 12.97 -9.27 10.09
CA GLU A 364 13.46 -10.32 9.20
C GLU A 364 13.59 -9.86 7.76
N GLY A 365 12.92 -8.76 7.38
CA GLY A 365 13.03 -8.22 6.03
C GLY A 365 11.86 -7.34 5.61
N THR A 366 11.72 -7.17 4.29
CA THR A 366 10.64 -6.42 3.63
C THR A 366 9.45 -7.31 3.32
N SER A 367 8.38 -6.73 2.77
CA SER A 367 7.23 -7.44 2.22
C SER A 367 7.41 -7.92 0.77
N GLY A 368 8.64 -7.83 0.21
CA GLY A 368 9.06 -8.53 -1.01
C GLY A 368 8.86 -7.81 -2.34
N TYR A 369 8.58 -6.51 -2.36
CA TYR A 369 8.51 -5.74 -3.62
C TYR A 369 9.87 -5.65 -4.34
N ASP A 370 10.95 -5.62 -3.59
CA ASP A 370 12.32 -5.70 -4.10
C ASP A 370 12.55 -7.00 -4.89
N PHE A 371 12.17 -8.16 -4.34
CA PHE A 371 12.23 -9.43 -5.06
C PHE A 371 11.35 -9.45 -6.32
N LEU A 372 10.13 -8.91 -6.22
CA LEU A 372 9.20 -8.79 -7.34
C LEU A 372 9.85 -8.02 -8.50
N ASN A 373 10.46 -6.87 -8.21
CA ASN A 373 11.09 -6.01 -9.22
C ASN A 373 12.33 -6.67 -9.85
N VAL A 374 13.11 -7.39 -9.06
CA VAL A 374 14.26 -8.17 -9.55
C VAL A 374 13.78 -9.29 -10.51
N CYS A 375 12.71 -10.01 -10.15
CA CYS A 375 12.12 -11.03 -11.03
C CYS A 375 11.56 -10.45 -12.33
N ASN A 376 10.84 -9.32 -12.28
CA ASN A 376 10.35 -8.64 -13.47
C ASN A 376 11.49 -8.22 -14.39
N SER A 377 12.53 -7.61 -13.83
CA SER A 377 13.65 -7.06 -14.60
C SER A 377 14.53 -8.14 -15.22
N VAL A 378 14.76 -9.28 -14.54
CA VAL A 378 15.58 -10.37 -15.09
C VAL A 378 14.88 -11.10 -16.25
N LEU A 379 13.55 -11.09 -16.30
CA LEU A 379 12.76 -11.67 -17.38
C LEU A 379 12.61 -10.73 -18.59
N ALA A 380 12.83 -9.42 -18.43
CA ALA A 380 12.82 -8.46 -19.51
C ALA A 380 14.10 -8.52 -20.34
N TYR A 381 13.99 -8.44 -21.66
CA TYR A 381 15.14 -8.43 -22.57
C TYR A 381 15.64 -6.99 -22.79
N GLY A 382 16.80 -6.66 -22.25
CA GLY A 382 17.32 -5.29 -22.23
C GLY A 382 17.42 -4.62 -23.60
N SER A 383 18.02 -5.28 -24.59
CA SER A 383 18.09 -4.73 -25.96
C SER A 383 16.70 -4.48 -26.56
N GLY A 384 15.71 -5.28 -26.20
CA GLY A 384 14.33 -5.08 -26.64
C GLY A 384 13.64 -3.92 -25.94
N LEU A 385 14.01 -3.64 -24.69
CA LEU A 385 13.55 -2.45 -23.98
C LEU A 385 14.01 -1.16 -24.67
N ASN A 386 15.25 -1.13 -25.15
CA ASN A 386 15.76 0.01 -25.92
C ASN A 386 14.95 0.23 -27.22
N GLU A 387 14.63 -0.84 -27.96
CA GLU A 387 13.76 -0.74 -29.12
C GLU A 387 12.32 -0.32 -28.74
N LEU A 388 11.78 -0.77 -27.60
CA LEU A 388 10.47 -0.35 -27.10
C LEU A 388 10.46 1.14 -26.73
N THR A 389 11.58 1.69 -26.24
CA THR A 389 11.74 3.13 -25.99
C THR A 389 11.52 3.93 -27.28
N GLU A 390 12.19 3.53 -28.37
CA GLU A 390 12.01 4.16 -29.70
C GLU A 390 10.57 4.04 -30.20
N ILE A 391 9.97 2.85 -30.04
CA ILE A 391 8.58 2.61 -30.48
C ILE A 391 7.60 3.47 -29.68
N TYR A 392 7.77 3.56 -28.38
CA TYR A 392 6.94 4.37 -27.49
C TYR A 392 7.03 5.85 -27.86
N ARG A 393 8.24 6.40 -28.00
CA ARG A 393 8.45 7.78 -28.43
C ARG A 393 7.80 8.08 -29.78
N ASP A 394 8.03 7.21 -30.79
CA ASP A 394 7.52 7.40 -32.15
C ASP A 394 5.98 7.30 -32.19
N PHE A 395 5.39 6.47 -31.34
CA PHE A 395 3.94 6.25 -31.31
C PHE A 395 3.20 7.30 -30.50
N SER A 396 3.64 7.58 -29.28
CA SER A 396 2.96 8.48 -28.33
C SER A 396 3.32 9.95 -28.53
N ASN A 397 4.51 10.22 -29.07
CA ASN A 397 5.15 11.54 -29.11
C ASN A 397 5.43 12.11 -27.70
N GLU A 398 5.53 11.23 -26.69
CA GLU A 398 5.87 11.59 -25.30
C GLU A 398 7.38 11.56 -25.07
N PRO A 399 7.91 12.40 -24.18
CA PRO A 399 9.27 12.27 -23.69
C PRO A 399 9.52 10.88 -23.07
N VAL A 400 10.72 10.36 -23.23
CA VAL A 400 11.12 9.06 -22.65
C VAL A 400 12.07 9.22 -21.46
N ASP A 401 12.05 10.36 -20.84
CA ASP A 401 12.80 10.70 -19.65
C ASP A 401 11.91 10.52 -18.42
N PHE A 402 12.06 9.38 -17.77
CA PHE A 402 11.25 9.03 -16.60
C PHE A 402 11.63 9.85 -15.36
N GLU A 403 12.90 10.18 -15.20
CA GLU A 403 13.37 10.97 -14.05
C GLU A 403 12.76 12.37 -14.07
N THR A 404 12.81 13.05 -15.22
CA THR A 404 12.16 14.37 -15.39
C THR A 404 10.64 14.28 -15.19
N LEU A 405 10.00 13.22 -15.70
CA LEU A 405 8.57 13.01 -15.53
C LEU A 405 8.21 12.77 -14.04
N ALA A 406 8.95 11.92 -13.35
CA ALA A 406 8.74 11.62 -11.93
C ALA A 406 8.85 12.90 -11.09
N HIS A 407 9.93 13.65 -11.23
CA HIS A 407 10.14 14.93 -10.55
C HIS A 407 8.98 15.92 -10.81
N GLU A 408 8.53 16.05 -12.06
CA GLU A 408 7.37 16.90 -12.38
C GLU A 408 6.10 16.45 -11.64
N LYS A 409 5.86 15.13 -11.57
CA LYS A 409 4.66 14.60 -10.89
C LYS A 409 4.75 14.73 -9.38
N GLU A 410 5.91 14.60 -8.79
CA GLU A 410 6.16 14.86 -7.38
C GLU A 410 5.88 16.33 -7.04
N LEU A 411 6.44 17.29 -7.78
CA LEU A 411 6.13 18.70 -7.61
C LEU A 411 4.64 19.03 -7.75
N ASN A 412 3.93 18.35 -8.68
CA ASN A 412 2.49 18.56 -8.87
C ASN A 412 1.67 18.04 -7.68
N VAL A 413 2.04 16.92 -7.10
CA VAL A 413 1.38 16.35 -5.91
C VAL A 413 1.60 17.24 -4.69
N GLU A 414 2.78 17.81 -4.53
CA GLU A 414 3.10 18.76 -3.46
C GLU A 414 2.36 20.09 -3.59
N LEU A 415 2.02 20.52 -4.81
CA LEU A 415 1.20 21.72 -5.04
C LEU A 415 -0.28 21.47 -4.73
N ALA A 416 -0.76 20.26 -4.96
CA ALA A 416 -2.17 19.90 -4.85
C ALA A 416 -2.42 19.10 -3.56
N ALA A 417 -2.48 17.78 -3.68
CA ALA A 417 -2.91 16.90 -2.62
C ALA A 417 -2.11 16.98 -1.30
N LEU A 418 -0.80 17.29 -1.37
CA LEU A 418 0.09 17.43 -0.20
C LEU A 418 0.41 18.88 0.16
N GLY A 419 -0.30 19.85 -0.39
CA GLY A 419 -0.03 21.28 -0.17
C GLY A 419 -0.16 21.72 1.29
N SER A 420 -1.06 21.11 2.06
CA SER A 420 -1.18 21.39 3.51
C SER A 420 0.08 20.97 4.30
N ASP A 421 0.68 19.84 3.93
CA ASP A 421 1.92 19.34 4.54
C ASP A 421 3.11 20.25 4.18
N VAL A 422 3.19 20.69 2.92
CA VAL A 422 4.16 21.69 2.46
C VAL A 422 3.99 23.01 3.24
N ASN A 423 2.76 23.51 3.41
CA ASN A 423 2.49 24.75 4.14
C ASN A 423 2.89 24.64 5.62
N ARG A 424 2.67 23.48 6.25
CA ARG A 424 3.10 23.21 7.63
C ARG A 424 4.61 23.18 7.76
N LEU A 425 5.32 22.47 6.87
CA LEU A 425 6.79 22.46 6.82
C LEU A 425 7.36 23.84 6.55
N THR A 426 6.78 24.59 5.62
CA THR A 426 7.17 25.97 5.30
C THR A 426 7.05 26.88 6.53
N SER A 427 5.97 26.76 7.28
CA SER A 427 5.75 27.57 8.48
C SER A 427 6.77 27.26 9.58
N LEU A 428 7.07 25.98 9.77
CA LEU A 428 8.06 25.52 10.75
C LEU A 428 9.48 25.97 10.35
N PHE A 429 9.83 25.87 9.07
CA PHE A 429 11.14 26.30 8.58
C PHE A 429 11.31 27.83 8.59
N LEU A 430 10.25 28.58 8.34
CA LEU A 430 10.24 30.03 8.46
C LEU A 430 10.57 30.45 9.91
N GLU A 431 9.99 29.78 10.92
CA GLU A 431 10.29 30.05 12.32
C GLU A 431 11.78 29.74 12.64
N ILE A 432 12.35 28.68 12.06
CA ILE A 432 13.79 28.39 12.17
C ILE A 432 14.61 29.53 11.54
N CYS A 433 14.23 30.01 10.36
CA CYS A 433 14.91 31.12 9.70
C CYS A 433 14.85 32.42 10.50
N GLU A 434 13.67 32.78 11.04
CA GLU A 434 13.47 33.98 11.86
C GLU A 434 14.33 33.96 13.14
N ASN A 435 14.59 32.80 13.71
CA ASN A 435 15.49 32.61 14.85
C ASN A 435 16.98 32.64 14.48
N ASN A 436 17.32 32.67 13.19
CA ASN A 436 18.71 32.71 12.71
C ASN A 436 19.00 34.06 12.05
N ARG A 437 19.94 34.83 12.66
CA ARG A 437 20.32 36.19 12.20
C ARG A 437 20.70 36.26 10.73
N ASP A 438 21.38 35.22 10.22
CA ASP A 438 21.92 35.20 8.87
C ASP A 438 20.92 34.69 7.83
N ARG A 439 19.73 34.22 8.29
CA ARG A 439 18.70 33.55 7.46
C ARG A 439 17.33 34.18 7.54
N ARG A 440 17.09 35.13 8.42
CA ARG A 440 15.76 35.71 8.73
C ARG A 440 15.09 36.47 7.61
N ASP A 441 15.82 36.78 6.54
CA ASP A 441 15.27 37.54 5.40
C ASP A 441 14.71 36.65 4.29
N TYR A 442 14.77 35.32 4.44
CA TYR A 442 14.14 34.42 3.49
C TYR A 442 12.59 34.51 3.59
N THR A 443 11.96 34.67 2.44
CA THR A 443 10.50 34.76 2.36
C THR A 443 9.83 33.40 2.44
N ARG A 444 8.56 33.40 2.86
CA ARG A 444 7.74 32.18 2.87
C ARG A 444 7.71 31.47 1.51
N GLU A 445 7.66 32.24 0.41
CA GLU A 445 7.59 31.67 -0.94
C GLU A 445 8.91 31.01 -1.35
N GLU A 446 10.06 31.63 -1.05
CA GLU A 446 11.38 31.05 -1.30
C GLU A 446 11.56 29.76 -0.53
N ILE A 447 11.19 29.75 0.76
CA ILE A 447 11.24 28.55 1.61
C ILE A 447 10.34 27.43 1.01
N ARG A 448 9.11 27.79 0.64
CA ARG A 448 8.14 26.82 0.09
C ARG A 448 8.65 26.17 -1.20
N ARG A 449 9.21 26.96 -2.11
CA ARG A 449 9.79 26.47 -3.36
C ARG A 449 11.00 25.58 -3.10
N ALA A 450 11.89 25.99 -2.22
CA ALA A 450 13.09 25.24 -1.89
C ALA A 450 12.77 23.89 -1.22
N LEU A 451 11.82 23.87 -0.30
CA LEU A 451 11.38 22.64 0.37
C LEU A 451 10.81 21.61 -0.60
N ARG A 452 9.98 22.08 -1.53
CA ARG A 452 9.40 21.20 -2.56
C ARG A 452 10.47 20.65 -3.48
N GLU A 453 11.38 21.48 -3.92
CA GLU A 453 12.46 21.06 -4.82
C GLU A 453 13.36 20.00 -4.16
N VAL A 454 13.74 20.22 -2.88
CA VAL A 454 14.53 19.23 -2.13
C VAL A 454 13.75 17.93 -1.94
N ALA A 455 12.45 17.99 -1.63
CA ALA A 455 11.66 16.78 -1.42
C ALA A 455 11.47 15.96 -2.71
N ALA A 456 11.23 16.63 -3.85
CA ALA A 456 11.11 15.98 -5.16
C ALA A 456 12.44 15.47 -5.74
N CYS A 457 13.59 15.83 -5.13
CA CYS A 457 14.91 15.33 -5.51
C CYS A 457 15.39 14.17 -4.62
N PHE A 458 14.57 13.66 -3.69
CA PHE A 458 14.95 12.48 -2.92
C PHE A 458 14.88 11.22 -3.78
N ALA A 459 15.98 10.50 -3.89
CA ALA A 459 16.06 9.26 -4.69
C ALA A 459 15.41 8.04 -4.00
N VAL A 460 15.01 8.16 -2.74
CA VAL A 460 14.40 7.12 -1.91
C VAL A 460 13.18 7.67 -1.18
N TYR A 461 12.31 6.77 -0.66
CA TYR A 461 11.08 7.18 0.03
C TYR A 461 11.35 8.11 1.23
N ARG A 462 12.40 7.85 2.01
CA ARG A 462 12.82 8.74 3.10
C ARG A 462 14.22 8.42 3.61
N SER A 463 14.82 9.38 4.33
CA SER A 463 15.98 9.16 5.21
C SER A 463 15.54 8.79 6.63
N TYR A 464 16.45 8.26 7.43
CA TYR A 464 16.16 7.77 8.79
C TYR A 464 17.07 8.41 9.84
N VAL A 465 17.29 9.69 9.71
CA VAL A 465 18.03 10.49 10.69
C VAL A 465 17.25 10.58 11.98
N VAL A 466 17.90 10.34 13.14
CA VAL A 466 17.29 10.38 14.46
C VAL A 466 17.95 11.44 15.33
N PRO A 467 17.41 12.67 15.33
CA PRO A 467 18.03 13.79 16.03
C PRO A 467 18.11 13.59 17.56
N ASP A 468 17.13 12.96 18.17
CA ASP A 468 17.09 12.69 19.62
C ASP A 468 18.24 11.80 20.09
N ARG A 469 18.81 10.99 19.21
CA ARG A 469 19.97 10.11 19.46
C ARG A 469 21.26 10.64 18.82
N ASP A 470 21.22 11.81 18.22
CA ASP A 470 22.33 12.37 17.40
C ASP A 470 22.85 11.37 16.34
N GLN A 471 21.93 10.62 15.74
CA GLN A 471 22.23 9.52 14.85
C GLN A 471 21.93 9.90 13.40
N ILE A 472 22.96 9.90 12.57
CA ILE A 472 22.90 10.01 11.13
C ILE A 472 23.94 9.07 10.53
N THR A 473 23.54 8.24 9.59
CA THR A 473 24.45 7.36 8.86
C THR A 473 25.16 8.11 7.71
N ASP A 474 26.27 7.58 7.22
CA ASP A 474 26.92 8.14 6.03
C ASP A 474 26.03 8.03 4.80
N GLU A 475 25.20 6.99 4.72
CA GLU A 475 24.19 6.79 3.68
C GLU A 475 23.11 7.89 3.72
N ASP A 476 22.51 8.19 4.91
CA ASP A 476 21.54 9.26 5.04
C ASP A 476 22.16 10.63 4.66
N ARG A 477 23.42 10.85 5.06
CA ARG A 477 24.13 12.07 4.73
C ARG A 477 24.32 12.22 3.22
N ALA A 478 24.75 11.14 2.56
CA ALA A 478 24.94 11.14 1.11
C ALA A 478 23.61 11.40 0.36
N LEU A 479 22.51 10.75 0.76
CA LEU A 479 21.17 10.96 0.19
C LEU A 479 20.71 12.41 0.32
N ILE A 480 20.91 13.01 1.49
CA ILE A 480 20.51 14.40 1.73
C ILE A 480 21.37 15.36 0.89
N ASP A 481 22.68 15.16 0.88
CA ASP A 481 23.60 16.01 0.13
C ASP A 481 23.37 15.92 -1.39
N GLU A 482 23.04 14.71 -1.90
CA GLU A 482 22.68 14.47 -3.31
C GLU A 482 21.35 15.16 -3.66
N ALA A 483 20.32 15.02 -2.83
CA ALA A 483 19.03 15.68 -3.06
C ALA A 483 19.17 17.22 -3.10
N VAL A 484 19.96 17.79 -2.20
CA VAL A 484 20.25 19.25 -2.19
C VAL A 484 21.04 19.67 -3.42
N LEU A 485 22.03 18.88 -3.85
CA LEU A 485 22.81 19.16 -5.05
C LEU A 485 21.94 19.13 -6.30
N GLU A 486 21.07 18.13 -6.41
CA GLU A 486 20.16 18.01 -7.57
C GLU A 486 19.13 19.15 -7.57
N ALA A 487 18.56 19.50 -6.42
CA ALA A 487 17.68 20.67 -6.30
C ALA A 487 18.35 21.96 -6.79
N LYS A 488 19.64 22.16 -6.48
CA LYS A 488 20.41 23.29 -7.01
C LYS A 488 20.60 23.25 -8.52
N ASN A 489 20.84 22.07 -9.08
CA ASN A 489 21.00 21.91 -10.52
C ASN A 489 19.72 22.23 -11.29
N ARG A 490 18.55 21.90 -10.70
CA ARG A 490 17.24 22.14 -11.33
C ARG A 490 16.71 23.56 -11.15
N THR A 491 17.18 24.30 -10.15
CA THR A 491 16.66 25.63 -9.79
C THR A 491 17.66 26.74 -10.09
N ASN A 492 17.71 27.21 -11.34
CA ASN A 492 18.59 28.28 -11.77
C ASN A 492 18.32 29.66 -11.13
N ASP A 493 17.09 29.87 -10.59
CA ASP A 493 16.60 31.15 -10.08
C ASP A 493 16.52 31.23 -8.55
N GLN A 494 16.90 30.17 -7.83
CA GLN A 494 16.90 30.18 -6.37
C GLN A 494 18.25 30.52 -5.80
N GLU A 495 18.23 31.25 -4.66
CA GLU A 495 19.44 31.49 -3.91
C GLU A 495 19.97 30.17 -3.31
N PRO A 496 21.18 29.71 -3.68
CA PRO A 496 21.72 28.43 -3.21
C PRO A 496 21.77 28.28 -1.69
N GLY A 497 21.88 29.43 -1.00
CA GLY A 497 22.00 29.46 0.46
C GLY A 497 20.80 28.89 1.23
N ILE A 498 19.58 28.94 0.67
CA ILE A 498 18.41 28.34 1.33
C ILE A 498 18.40 26.83 1.19
N LEU A 499 18.79 26.31 0.03
CA LEU A 499 18.89 24.87 -0.21
C LEU A 499 19.98 24.25 0.68
N ASP A 500 21.13 24.93 0.81
CA ASP A 500 22.18 24.53 1.75
C ASP A 500 21.68 24.48 3.18
N PHE A 501 20.92 25.51 3.61
CA PHE A 501 20.43 25.57 4.98
C PHE A 501 19.40 24.46 5.27
N ILE A 502 18.53 24.12 4.31
CA ILE A 502 17.64 22.94 4.44
C ILE A 502 18.49 21.68 4.61
N GLY A 503 19.51 21.48 3.77
CA GLY A 503 20.43 20.36 3.89
C GLY A 503 21.18 20.32 5.23
N ASP A 504 21.58 21.47 5.77
CA ASP A 504 22.24 21.57 7.06
C ASP A 504 21.34 21.12 8.22
N VAL A 505 20.04 21.47 8.17
CA VAL A 505 19.06 21.00 9.15
C VAL A 505 18.82 19.50 9.01
N LEU A 506 18.59 19.02 7.79
CA LEU A 506 18.32 17.60 7.53
C LEU A 506 19.52 16.71 7.90
N ALA A 507 20.75 17.17 7.70
CA ALA A 507 21.97 16.44 8.01
C ALA A 507 22.52 16.68 9.43
N LEU A 508 21.73 17.26 10.34
CA LEU A 508 22.11 17.60 11.72
C LEU A 508 23.32 18.54 11.85
N ARG A 509 23.63 19.32 10.82
CA ARG A 509 24.66 20.39 10.88
C ARG A 509 24.09 21.65 11.56
N SER A 510 22.79 21.90 11.47
CA SER A 510 22.04 22.87 12.27
C SER A 510 21.08 22.15 13.20
N ARG A 511 21.03 22.53 14.49
CA ARG A 511 20.34 21.79 15.55
C ARG A 511 19.54 22.70 16.45
N GLY A 512 18.39 22.20 16.92
CA GLY A 512 17.49 22.86 17.85
C GLY A 512 16.17 22.09 17.95
N GLY A 513 15.26 22.58 18.78
CA GLY A 513 13.96 21.91 18.96
C GLY A 513 13.06 22.04 17.73
N LEU A 514 13.11 23.18 17.03
CA LEU A 514 12.36 23.40 15.80
C LEU A 514 12.97 22.61 14.64
N GLU A 515 14.30 22.57 14.53
CA GLU A 515 15.04 21.81 13.53
C GLU A 515 14.76 20.30 13.66
N THR A 516 14.73 19.79 14.89
CA THR A 516 14.35 18.40 15.19
C THR A 516 12.93 18.08 14.71
N GLU A 517 11.97 18.93 15.04
CA GLU A 517 10.58 18.75 14.61
C GLU A 517 10.45 18.84 13.09
N PHE A 518 11.13 19.81 12.47
CA PHE A 518 11.15 19.98 11.01
C PHE A 518 11.71 18.73 10.32
N LEU A 519 12.89 18.25 10.73
CA LEU A 519 13.57 17.09 10.14
C LEU A 519 12.68 15.87 10.19
N LEU A 520 12.11 15.53 11.35
CA LEU A 520 11.27 14.36 11.51
C LEU A 520 9.98 14.43 10.68
N ARG A 521 9.38 15.63 10.57
CA ARG A 521 8.21 15.84 9.70
C ARG A 521 8.57 15.79 8.21
N PHE A 522 9.71 16.32 7.84
CA PHE A 522 10.20 16.27 6.47
C PHE A 522 10.42 14.81 6.03
N GLN A 523 11.02 13.98 6.87
CA GLN A 523 11.17 12.55 6.62
C GLN A 523 9.82 11.81 6.49
N GLN A 524 8.79 12.20 7.24
CA GLN A 524 7.44 11.65 7.10
C GLN A 524 6.74 12.17 5.82
N PHE A 525 7.18 13.29 5.26
CA PHE A 525 6.60 13.92 4.08
C PHE A 525 7.16 13.36 2.76
N THR A 526 8.46 13.06 2.68
CA THR A 526 9.08 12.58 1.42
C THR A 526 8.48 11.25 0.93
N SER A 527 8.07 10.35 1.84
CA SER A 527 7.43 9.07 1.47
C SER A 527 6.09 9.26 0.73
N PRO A 528 5.13 10.06 1.22
CA PRO A 528 3.93 10.43 0.44
C PRO A 528 4.22 11.11 -0.90
N VAL A 529 5.25 11.95 -0.98
CA VAL A 529 5.64 12.63 -2.25
C VAL A 529 5.99 11.58 -3.30
N MET A 530 6.90 10.65 -2.97
CA MET A 530 7.30 9.58 -3.88
C MET A 530 6.13 8.61 -4.19
N ALA A 531 5.39 8.16 -3.17
CA ALA A 531 4.28 7.24 -3.39
C ALA A 531 3.20 7.84 -4.32
N LYS A 532 2.81 9.10 -4.11
CA LYS A 532 1.77 9.75 -4.90
C LYS A 532 2.28 10.34 -6.22
N GLY A 533 3.49 10.88 -6.24
CA GLY A 533 4.13 11.43 -7.43
C GLY A 533 4.59 10.35 -8.40
N VAL A 534 5.32 9.37 -7.90
CA VAL A 534 5.90 8.30 -8.74
C VAL A 534 4.91 7.16 -8.92
N GLU A 535 4.54 6.43 -7.84
CA GLU A 535 3.78 5.19 -7.98
C GLU A 535 2.35 5.40 -8.48
N ASP A 536 1.64 6.38 -7.93
CA ASP A 536 0.24 6.63 -8.26
C ASP A 536 0.04 7.66 -9.38
N THR A 537 1.12 8.22 -9.94
CA THR A 537 1.01 9.17 -11.06
C THR A 537 1.98 8.86 -12.20
N ALA A 538 3.29 8.99 -11.99
CA ALA A 538 4.29 8.84 -13.07
C ALA A 538 4.24 7.44 -13.71
N LEU A 539 4.03 6.37 -12.91
CA LEU A 539 3.90 5.01 -13.41
C LEU A 539 2.63 4.75 -14.25
N TYR A 540 1.65 5.67 -14.24
CA TYR A 540 0.50 5.65 -15.16
C TYR A 540 0.69 6.56 -16.38
N CYS A 541 1.72 7.41 -16.36
CA CYS A 541 2.06 8.31 -17.47
C CYS A 541 3.13 7.72 -18.39
N PHE A 542 4.12 7.02 -17.83
CA PHE A 542 5.25 6.44 -18.57
C PHE A 542 4.92 5.03 -19.04
N ASN A 543 4.49 4.89 -20.29
CA ASN A 543 3.92 3.65 -20.80
C ASN A 543 4.85 2.86 -21.74
N ARG A 544 6.19 3.09 -21.68
CA ARG A 544 7.20 2.38 -22.46
C ARG A 544 6.97 0.86 -22.44
N MET A 545 6.89 0.31 -21.26
CA MET A 545 6.66 -1.10 -20.97
C MET A 545 5.94 -1.25 -19.63
N ILE A 546 4.61 -1.28 -19.65
CA ILE A 546 3.80 -1.22 -18.41
C ILE A 546 3.99 -2.42 -17.48
N GLY A 547 4.54 -3.54 -17.96
CA GLY A 547 4.90 -4.67 -17.12
C GLY A 547 6.01 -4.38 -16.12
N LEU A 548 6.80 -3.32 -16.32
CA LEU A 548 7.83 -2.84 -15.40
C LEU A 548 7.35 -1.71 -14.47
N ASN A 549 6.13 -1.19 -14.69
CA ASN A 549 5.56 -0.14 -13.85
C ASN A 549 4.91 -0.77 -12.62
N GLU A 550 5.69 -0.94 -11.57
CA GLU A 550 5.24 -1.58 -10.32
C GLU A 550 5.79 -0.83 -9.10
N VAL A 551 5.25 -1.12 -7.92
CA VAL A 551 5.67 -0.51 -6.65
C VAL A 551 7.17 -0.66 -6.44
N GLY A 552 7.88 0.43 -6.22
CA GLY A 552 9.33 0.46 -6.02
C GLY A 552 10.17 0.21 -7.28
N ALA A 553 9.57 0.17 -8.47
CA ALA A 553 10.29 -0.06 -9.72
C ALA A 553 10.87 1.23 -10.33
N ALA A 554 11.93 1.08 -11.13
CA ALA A 554 12.46 2.10 -12.03
C ALA A 554 12.24 1.63 -13.49
N PRO A 555 11.12 2.05 -14.11
CA PRO A 555 10.67 1.50 -15.40
C PRO A 555 11.51 1.96 -16.60
N ASP A 556 12.39 2.92 -16.42
CA ASP A 556 13.34 3.42 -17.43
C ASP A 556 14.62 2.58 -17.54
N ARG A 557 14.92 1.77 -16.50
CA ARG A 557 16.11 0.91 -16.50
C ARG A 557 16.02 -0.18 -17.57
N ASP A 558 17.19 -0.63 -17.99
CA ASP A 558 17.35 -1.85 -18.77
C ASP A 558 17.07 -3.08 -17.89
N GLY A 559 16.74 -4.21 -18.50
CA GLY A 559 16.54 -5.46 -17.76
C GLY A 559 17.80 -5.90 -17.01
N LEU A 560 17.62 -6.74 -15.98
CA LEU A 560 18.74 -7.29 -15.20
C LEU A 560 19.44 -8.44 -15.92
N THR A 561 20.75 -8.52 -15.73
CA THR A 561 21.55 -9.70 -16.09
C THR A 561 21.32 -10.85 -15.09
N VAL A 562 21.71 -12.08 -15.47
CA VAL A 562 21.71 -13.23 -14.56
C VAL A 562 22.68 -13.02 -13.39
N ALA A 563 23.80 -12.33 -13.63
CA ALA A 563 24.79 -12.02 -12.59
C ALA A 563 24.21 -11.09 -11.52
N GLU A 564 23.52 -10.01 -11.91
CA GLU A 564 22.87 -9.08 -10.97
C GLU A 564 21.76 -9.76 -10.17
N PHE A 565 20.98 -10.67 -10.77
CA PHE A 565 20.03 -11.51 -10.05
C PHE A 565 20.71 -12.36 -8.96
N HIS A 566 21.82 -12.97 -9.30
CA HIS A 566 22.58 -13.77 -8.34
C HIS A 566 23.22 -12.93 -7.23
N GLU A 567 23.69 -11.74 -7.55
CA GLU A 567 24.21 -10.78 -6.57
C GLU A 567 23.14 -10.40 -5.55
N TYR A 568 21.95 -10.06 -6.03
CA TYR A 568 20.79 -9.79 -5.16
C TYR A 568 20.48 -10.98 -4.24
N CYS A 569 20.33 -12.19 -4.79
CA CYS A 569 20.01 -13.38 -3.99
C CYS A 569 21.12 -13.73 -2.99
N THR A 570 22.39 -13.58 -3.37
CA THR A 570 23.54 -13.80 -2.48
C THR A 570 23.51 -12.84 -1.30
N LYS A 571 23.23 -11.56 -1.58
CA LYS A 571 23.09 -10.54 -0.55
C LYS A 571 21.91 -10.82 0.38
N MET A 572 20.75 -11.17 -0.17
CA MET A 572 19.59 -11.52 0.66
C MET A 572 19.87 -12.72 1.57
N GLN A 573 20.54 -13.77 1.06
CA GLN A 573 20.93 -14.90 1.91
C GLN A 573 21.86 -14.49 3.04
N ALA A 574 22.74 -13.52 2.80
CA ALA A 574 23.72 -13.08 3.81
C ALA A 574 23.12 -12.15 4.86
N THR A 575 22.17 -11.28 4.47
CA THR A 575 21.66 -10.19 5.34
C THR A 575 20.27 -10.47 5.89
N HIS A 576 19.33 -10.94 5.05
CA HIS A 576 17.91 -11.11 5.39
C HIS A 576 17.35 -12.43 4.82
N PRO A 577 17.88 -13.59 5.23
CA PRO A 577 17.49 -14.88 4.66
C PRO A 577 16.05 -15.28 4.93
N GLU A 578 15.37 -14.60 5.82
CA GLU A 578 13.97 -14.81 6.21
C GLU A 578 13.05 -13.67 5.76
N THR A 579 13.52 -12.78 4.85
CA THR A 579 12.67 -11.73 4.24
C THR A 579 11.51 -12.34 3.49
N MET A 580 10.38 -11.64 3.39
CA MET A 580 9.29 -12.11 2.52
C MET A 580 9.67 -11.92 1.05
N THR A 581 9.31 -12.88 0.21
CA THR A 581 9.40 -12.76 -1.25
C THR A 581 8.01 -12.88 -1.86
N THR A 582 7.67 -12.03 -2.81
CA THR A 582 6.36 -12.04 -3.46
C THR A 582 6.47 -11.79 -4.95
N LEU A 583 5.42 -12.12 -5.69
CA LEU A 583 5.24 -11.73 -7.10
C LEU A 583 3.95 -10.94 -7.32
N SER A 584 2.98 -11.05 -6.43
CA SER A 584 1.73 -10.28 -6.45
C SER A 584 1.30 -9.99 -5.01
N THR A 585 0.71 -8.81 -4.80
CA THR A 585 0.11 -8.39 -3.54
C THR A 585 -1.25 -7.75 -3.80
N HIS A 586 -1.93 -7.32 -2.76
CA HIS A 586 -3.16 -6.52 -2.88
C HIS A 586 -2.94 -5.10 -3.45
N ASP A 587 -1.68 -4.61 -3.51
CA ASP A 587 -1.31 -3.28 -4.00
C ASP A 587 -0.56 -3.30 -5.33
N THR A 588 -0.18 -4.47 -5.84
CA THR A 588 0.46 -4.55 -7.15
C THR A 588 -0.45 -4.02 -8.26
N LYS A 589 0.14 -3.25 -9.16
CA LYS A 589 -0.60 -2.62 -10.28
C LYS A 589 -1.08 -3.66 -11.29
N ARG A 590 -0.41 -4.80 -11.36
CA ARG A 590 -0.74 -5.96 -12.22
C ARG A 590 -0.32 -7.26 -11.55
N ALA A 591 -1.10 -8.31 -11.74
CA ALA A 591 -0.72 -9.64 -11.30
C ALA A 591 0.55 -10.14 -12.02
N ASP A 592 1.24 -11.07 -11.39
CA ASP A 592 2.49 -11.67 -11.88
C ASP A 592 2.37 -12.27 -13.30
N ASP A 593 1.27 -12.94 -13.63
CA ASP A 593 1.07 -13.54 -14.95
C ASP A 593 0.84 -12.48 -16.06
N VAL A 594 0.24 -11.34 -15.73
CA VAL A 594 0.12 -10.19 -16.64
C VAL A 594 1.49 -9.65 -16.99
N ARG A 595 2.34 -9.44 -15.96
CA ARG A 595 3.70 -8.93 -16.15
C ARG A 595 4.58 -9.93 -16.89
N ALA A 596 4.50 -11.21 -16.56
CA ALA A 596 5.22 -12.29 -17.23
C ALA A 596 4.89 -12.38 -18.75
N ARG A 597 3.61 -12.16 -19.09
CA ARG A 597 3.18 -12.11 -20.49
C ARG A 597 3.68 -10.86 -21.19
N LEU A 598 3.60 -9.71 -20.56
CA LEU A 598 4.10 -8.45 -21.09
C LEU A 598 5.61 -8.49 -21.31
N ALA A 599 6.38 -9.16 -20.44
CA ALA A 599 7.83 -9.32 -20.59
C ALA A 599 8.22 -9.94 -21.97
N ALA A 600 7.37 -10.81 -22.54
CA ALA A 600 7.59 -11.38 -23.85
C ALA A 600 7.56 -10.34 -25.01
N LEU A 601 6.96 -9.15 -24.79
CA LEU A 601 7.01 -8.06 -25.79
C LEU A 601 8.44 -7.56 -26.00
N THR A 602 9.25 -7.58 -24.95
CA THR A 602 10.66 -7.15 -25.02
C THR A 602 11.48 -8.03 -25.96
N GLU A 603 11.03 -9.26 -26.21
CA GLU A 603 11.71 -10.19 -27.10
C GLU A 603 11.35 -9.98 -28.58
N ILE A 604 10.22 -9.31 -28.86
CA ILE A 604 9.68 -9.12 -30.22
C ILE A 604 9.27 -7.67 -30.52
N PRO A 605 10.07 -6.65 -30.17
CA PRO A 605 9.69 -5.24 -30.29
C PRO A 605 9.33 -4.84 -31.70
N GLY A 606 10.03 -5.34 -32.72
CA GLY A 606 9.69 -5.06 -34.12
C GLY A 606 8.30 -5.55 -34.52
N ARG A 607 7.84 -6.70 -33.99
CA ARG A 607 6.46 -7.18 -34.22
C ARG A 607 5.44 -6.33 -33.50
N TRP A 608 5.78 -5.87 -32.30
CA TRP A 608 4.96 -4.94 -31.55
C TRP A 608 4.78 -3.61 -32.29
N ARG A 609 5.85 -3.02 -32.80
CA ARG A 609 5.81 -1.80 -33.63
C ARG A 609 4.79 -1.93 -34.80
N VAL A 610 4.84 -3.04 -35.50
CA VAL A 610 3.92 -3.30 -36.64
C VAL A 610 2.47 -3.43 -36.14
N ALA A 611 2.26 -4.16 -35.05
CA ALA A 611 0.92 -4.40 -34.53
C ALA A 611 0.27 -3.10 -34.00
N VAL A 612 0.94 -2.35 -33.14
CA VAL A 612 0.39 -1.14 -32.55
C VAL A 612 0.06 -0.07 -33.56
N ASN A 613 0.93 0.12 -34.58
CA ASN A 613 0.66 1.05 -35.67
C ASN A 613 -0.49 0.60 -36.59
N ARG A 614 -0.64 -0.70 -36.81
CA ARG A 614 -1.76 -1.26 -37.54
C ARG A 614 -3.08 -1.10 -36.79
N TRP A 615 -3.10 -1.44 -35.51
CA TRP A 615 -4.28 -1.34 -34.65
C TRP A 615 -4.75 0.10 -34.54
N SER A 616 -3.84 1.03 -34.33
CA SER A 616 -4.19 2.44 -34.24
C SER A 616 -4.81 2.98 -35.57
N ARG A 617 -4.35 2.52 -36.74
CA ARG A 617 -4.99 2.87 -38.01
C ARG A 617 -6.36 2.23 -38.17
N MET A 618 -6.52 0.96 -37.78
CA MET A 618 -7.81 0.26 -37.82
C MET A 618 -8.85 0.93 -36.92
N ASN A 619 -8.44 1.31 -35.70
CA ASN A 619 -9.31 1.84 -34.68
C ASN A 619 -9.47 3.38 -34.76
N GLY A 620 -8.76 4.03 -35.64
CA GLY A 620 -8.77 5.49 -35.75
C GLY A 620 -10.17 6.08 -36.03
N THR A 621 -11.06 5.32 -36.71
CA THR A 621 -12.45 5.74 -36.96
C THR A 621 -13.34 5.70 -35.72
N PHE A 622 -12.92 5.05 -34.64
CA PHE A 622 -13.66 4.95 -33.38
C PHE A 622 -13.30 6.06 -32.41
N ARG A 623 -12.30 6.88 -32.70
CA ARG A 623 -11.93 8.04 -31.89
C ARG A 623 -12.98 9.14 -31.95
N THR A 624 -13.16 9.82 -30.82
CA THR A 624 -13.96 11.04 -30.73
C THR A 624 -13.00 12.23 -30.64
N GLY A 625 -12.86 12.99 -31.74
CA GLY A 625 -11.86 14.05 -31.81
C GLY A 625 -10.43 13.51 -31.62
N ASN A 626 -9.73 14.02 -30.63
CA ASN A 626 -8.37 13.59 -30.27
C ASN A 626 -8.33 12.48 -29.20
N TYR A 627 -9.51 12.01 -28.73
CA TYR A 627 -9.58 11.04 -27.63
C TYR A 627 -9.87 9.61 -28.11
N PRO A 628 -9.23 8.61 -27.49
CA PRO A 628 -8.12 8.75 -26.54
C PRO A 628 -6.87 9.31 -27.21
N ASP A 629 -6.02 10.00 -26.43
CA ASP A 629 -4.70 10.40 -26.88
C ASP A 629 -3.81 9.19 -27.16
N ARG A 630 -2.65 9.43 -27.79
CA ARG A 630 -1.78 8.33 -28.28
C ARG A 630 -1.14 7.56 -27.12
N ASN A 631 -0.81 8.22 -26.00
CA ASN A 631 -0.24 7.57 -24.84
C ASN A 631 -1.27 6.66 -24.16
N THR A 632 -2.49 7.14 -23.95
CA THR A 632 -3.61 6.34 -23.44
C THR A 632 -3.93 5.15 -24.35
N GLU A 633 -3.90 5.33 -25.68
CA GLU A 633 -4.11 4.24 -26.63
C GLU A 633 -2.99 3.17 -26.57
N TYR A 634 -1.74 3.59 -26.43
CA TYR A 634 -0.60 2.68 -26.28
C TYR A 634 -0.69 1.86 -24.97
N PHE A 635 -1.05 2.52 -23.90
CA PHE A 635 -1.32 1.90 -22.60
C PHE A 635 -2.44 0.85 -22.66
N LEU A 636 -3.57 1.22 -23.28
CA LEU A 636 -4.71 0.33 -23.48
C LEU A 636 -4.33 -0.96 -24.23
N TYR A 637 -3.56 -0.85 -25.33
CA TYR A 637 -3.16 -2.03 -26.11
C TYR A 637 -2.24 -2.96 -25.32
N GLN A 638 -1.29 -2.44 -24.55
CA GLN A 638 -0.48 -3.28 -23.68
C GLN A 638 -1.33 -3.95 -22.59
N THR A 639 -2.26 -3.21 -21.98
CA THR A 639 -3.19 -3.76 -20.97
C THR A 639 -3.99 -4.92 -21.54
N MET A 640 -4.52 -4.77 -22.76
CA MET A 640 -5.26 -5.83 -23.44
C MET A 640 -4.38 -7.06 -23.71
N ILE A 641 -3.13 -6.89 -24.15
CA ILE A 641 -2.21 -8.02 -24.35
C ILE A 641 -1.96 -8.76 -23.03
N GLY A 642 -1.64 -8.01 -21.98
CA GLY A 642 -1.29 -8.59 -20.68
C GLY A 642 -2.45 -9.36 -20.05
N ALA A 643 -3.65 -8.79 -20.06
CA ALA A 643 -4.82 -9.31 -19.36
C ALA A 643 -5.83 -10.08 -20.22
N TRP A 644 -5.56 -10.31 -21.52
CA TRP A 644 -6.50 -11.03 -22.40
C TRP A 644 -6.63 -12.52 -22.03
N PRO A 645 -7.88 -13.07 -22.00
CA PRO A 645 -9.16 -12.39 -22.22
C PRO A 645 -9.61 -11.55 -21.01
N ILE A 646 -9.99 -10.31 -21.28
CA ILE A 646 -10.53 -9.39 -20.28
C ILE A 646 -11.94 -8.97 -20.68
N SER A 647 -12.88 -8.91 -19.71
CA SER A 647 -14.24 -8.41 -19.99
C SER A 647 -14.24 -6.90 -20.22
N LYS A 648 -15.21 -6.42 -21.00
CA LYS A 648 -15.43 -4.99 -21.26
C LYS A 648 -15.50 -4.17 -19.98
N ASP A 649 -16.29 -4.63 -19.01
CA ASP A 649 -16.51 -3.90 -17.76
C ASP A 649 -15.23 -3.76 -16.95
N ARG A 650 -14.43 -4.84 -16.81
CA ARG A 650 -13.12 -4.78 -16.14
C ARG A 650 -12.15 -3.83 -16.84
N LEU A 651 -12.07 -3.92 -18.17
CA LEU A 651 -11.18 -3.07 -18.94
C LEU A 651 -11.57 -1.59 -18.83
N THR A 652 -12.85 -1.28 -18.92
CA THR A 652 -13.36 0.09 -18.78
C THR A 652 -13.09 0.65 -17.39
N ALA A 653 -13.42 -0.11 -16.34
CA ALA A 653 -13.18 0.32 -14.95
C ALA A 653 -11.70 0.53 -14.67
N TYR A 654 -10.83 -0.36 -15.17
CA TYR A 654 -9.39 -0.21 -15.01
C TYR A 654 -8.84 1.02 -15.73
N MET A 655 -9.25 1.25 -16.99
CA MET A 655 -8.79 2.40 -17.77
C MET A 655 -9.28 3.72 -17.19
N GLU A 656 -10.50 3.77 -16.65
CA GLU A 656 -11.01 4.92 -15.93
C GLU A 656 -10.12 5.24 -14.70
N LYS A 657 -9.83 4.24 -13.87
CA LYS A 657 -8.93 4.41 -12.73
C LYS A 657 -7.54 4.87 -13.19
N ALA A 658 -6.93 4.17 -14.13
CA ALA A 658 -5.58 4.46 -14.59
C ALA A 658 -5.41 5.86 -15.17
N THR A 659 -6.38 6.34 -15.95
CA THR A 659 -6.33 7.69 -16.53
C THR A 659 -6.60 8.78 -15.48
N ARG A 660 -7.42 8.51 -14.47
CA ARG A 660 -7.60 9.43 -13.33
C ARG A 660 -6.35 9.52 -12.46
N GLU A 661 -5.64 8.40 -12.25
CA GLU A 661 -4.35 8.39 -11.54
C GLU A 661 -3.26 9.12 -12.34
N ALA A 662 -3.21 8.97 -13.65
CA ALA A 662 -2.27 9.69 -14.50
C ALA A 662 -2.41 11.22 -14.43
N LYS A 663 -3.57 11.75 -14.07
CA LYS A 663 -3.87 13.20 -13.89
C LYS A 663 -3.50 14.07 -15.11
N GLN A 664 -3.50 13.48 -16.32
CA GLN A 664 -3.17 14.18 -17.57
C GLN A 664 -4.42 14.73 -18.28
N GLN A 665 -5.39 13.88 -18.55
CA GLN A 665 -6.64 14.23 -19.27
C GLN A 665 -7.83 14.35 -18.32
N THR A 666 -7.84 13.61 -17.23
CA THR A 666 -8.88 13.57 -16.20
C THR A 666 -8.23 13.28 -14.84
N SER A 667 -8.93 13.52 -13.73
CA SER A 667 -8.48 13.15 -12.39
C SER A 667 -9.67 12.88 -11.46
N TRP A 668 -9.41 12.34 -10.28
CA TRP A 668 -10.45 12.11 -9.25
C TRP A 668 -11.11 13.41 -8.77
N THR A 669 -10.34 14.51 -8.70
CA THR A 669 -10.80 15.81 -8.21
C THR A 669 -11.33 16.71 -9.31
N GLN A 670 -10.96 16.46 -10.57
CA GLN A 670 -11.37 17.23 -11.76
C GLN A 670 -11.68 16.28 -12.92
N PRO A 671 -12.79 15.50 -12.83
CA PRO A 671 -13.15 14.55 -13.88
C PRO A 671 -13.53 15.25 -15.18
N ASN A 672 -12.87 14.83 -16.28
CA ASN A 672 -13.19 15.27 -17.63
C ASN A 672 -14.16 14.28 -18.29
N LYS A 673 -15.45 14.57 -18.18
CA LYS A 673 -16.51 13.69 -18.69
C LYS A 673 -16.44 13.43 -20.19
N GLU A 674 -15.99 14.41 -20.97
CA GLU A 674 -15.85 14.26 -22.43
C GLU A 674 -14.77 13.22 -22.77
N PHE A 675 -13.63 13.32 -22.12
CA PHE A 675 -12.55 12.35 -22.28
C PHE A 675 -12.97 10.94 -21.81
N GLU A 676 -13.55 10.83 -20.61
CA GLU A 676 -13.96 9.55 -20.02
C GLU A 676 -15.00 8.83 -20.88
N GLU A 677 -16.00 9.55 -21.40
CA GLU A 677 -17.02 8.98 -22.28
C GLU A 677 -16.44 8.59 -23.65
N ALA A 678 -15.52 9.42 -24.19
CA ALA A 678 -14.83 9.11 -25.44
C ALA A 678 -13.96 7.85 -25.32
N LEU A 679 -13.22 7.71 -24.20
CA LEU A 679 -12.41 6.53 -23.94
C LEU A 679 -13.27 5.27 -23.77
N LYS A 680 -14.36 5.35 -23.03
CA LYS A 680 -15.31 4.26 -22.86
C LYS A 680 -15.91 3.82 -24.20
N THR A 681 -16.37 4.78 -25.00
CA THR A 681 -16.92 4.51 -26.33
C THR A 681 -15.86 3.86 -27.23
N PHE A 682 -14.61 4.32 -27.17
CA PHE A 682 -13.51 3.74 -27.94
C PHE A 682 -13.29 2.27 -27.55
N ILE A 683 -13.22 1.96 -26.24
CA ILE A 683 -13.08 0.59 -25.73
C ILE A 683 -14.23 -0.29 -26.21
N GLU A 684 -15.47 0.16 -26.11
CA GLU A 684 -16.64 -0.57 -26.58
C GLU A 684 -16.55 -0.89 -28.07
N ARG A 685 -16.24 0.10 -28.90
CA ARG A 685 -16.15 -0.05 -30.35
C ARG A 685 -15.03 -0.97 -30.82
N ILE A 686 -13.85 -0.88 -30.20
CA ILE A 686 -12.74 -1.78 -30.56
C ILE A 686 -13.04 -3.23 -30.18
N LEU A 687 -13.71 -3.48 -29.04
CA LEU A 687 -14.10 -4.81 -28.60
C LEU A 687 -15.26 -5.40 -29.44
N GLU A 688 -16.12 -4.56 -30.02
CA GLU A 688 -17.14 -4.97 -30.98
C GLU A 688 -16.57 -5.23 -32.38
N SER A 689 -15.40 -4.70 -32.71
CA SER A 689 -14.74 -4.88 -33.97
C SER A 689 -14.11 -6.26 -34.11
N GLN A 690 -14.82 -7.19 -34.77
CA GLN A 690 -14.29 -8.54 -35.01
C GLN A 690 -12.92 -8.55 -35.70
N ALA A 691 -12.70 -7.58 -36.59
CA ALA A 691 -11.41 -7.42 -37.31
C ALA A 691 -10.27 -7.11 -36.33
N PHE A 692 -10.50 -6.19 -35.38
CA PHE A 692 -9.52 -5.86 -34.36
C PHE A 692 -9.32 -7.00 -33.34
N VAL A 693 -10.40 -7.57 -32.80
CA VAL A 693 -10.33 -8.69 -31.84
C VAL A 693 -9.55 -9.87 -32.42
N THR A 694 -9.80 -10.22 -33.70
CA THR A 694 -9.06 -11.31 -34.39
C THR A 694 -7.55 -11.00 -34.47
N GLU A 695 -7.18 -9.76 -34.78
CA GLU A 695 -5.77 -9.34 -34.85
C GLU A 695 -5.12 -9.33 -33.45
N LEU A 696 -5.86 -8.87 -32.43
CA LEU A 696 -5.42 -8.90 -31.03
C LEU A 696 -5.17 -10.35 -30.56
N GLU A 697 -6.15 -11.24 -30.75
CA GLU A 697 -6.04 -12.66 -30.40
C GLU A 697 -4.88 -13.35 -31.10
N ARG A 698 -4.68 -13.05 -32.36
CA ARG A 698 -3.52 -13.56 -33.10
C ARG A 698 -2.19 -13.07 -32.54
N PHE A 699 -2.13 -11.81 -32.06
CA PHE A 699 -0.93 -11.27 -31.42
C PHE A 699 -0.72 -11.86 -30.04
N VAL A 700 -1.78 -11.92 -29.22
CA VAL A 700 -1.75 -12.55 -27.90
C VAL A 700 -1.27 -14.01 -28.00
N GLY A 701 -1.78 -14.76 -29.00
CA GLY A 701 -1.34 -16.13 -29.25
C GLY A 701 0.18 -16.28 -29.48
N ARG A 702 0.87 -15.23 -29.91
CA ARG A 702 2.35 -15.24 -30.09
C ARG A 702 3.13 -15.10 -28.80
N VAL A 703 2.56 -14.40 -27.80
CA VAL A 703 3.22 -14.12 -26.51
C VAL A 703 2.69 -15.02 -25.38
N LEU A 704 1.57 -15.67 -25.58
CA LEU A 704 0.86 -16.44 -24.56
C LEU A 704 1.71 -17.57 -23.98
N GLU A 705 2.32 -18.37 -24.86
CA GLU A 705 3.12 -19.52 -24.42
C GLU A 705 4.40 -19.05 -23.74
N ALA A 706 5.05 -18.02 -24.27
CA ALA A 706 6.23 -17.41 -23.66
C ALA A 706 5.90 -16.78 -22.31
N GLY A 707 4.78 -16.08 -22.20
CA GLY A 707 4.29 -15.53 -20.93
C GLY A 707 4.06 -16.62 -19.88
N ARG A 708 3.47 -17.75 -20.27
CA ARG A 708 3.28 -18.90 -19.38
C ARG A 708 4.62 -19.53 -18.92
N MET A 709 5.60 -19.61 -19.82
CA MET A 709 6.94 -20.07 -19.46
C MET A 709 7.62 -19.12 -18.48
N ASN A 710 7.53 -17.80 -18.71
CA ASN A 710 7.99 -16.79 -17.75
C ASN A 710 7.28 -16.91 -16.41
N SER A 711 5.96 -17.15 -16.42
CA SER A 711 5.19 -17.36 -15.18
C SER A 711 5.66 -18.59 -14.39
N LEU A 712 5.90 -19.71 -15.05
CA LEU A 712 6.45 -20.90 -14.39
C LEU A 712 7.87 -20.64 -13.85
N ALA A 713 8.68 -19.89 -14.62
CA ALA A 713 10.03 -19.52 -14.22
C ALA A 713 10.01 -18.66 -12.95
N GLN A 714 9.28 -17.54 -12.95
CA GLN A 714 9.21 -16.68 -11.77
C GLN A 714 8.56 -17.38 -10.56
N THR A 715 7.58 -18.25 -10.79
CA THR A 715 6.95 -19.04 -9.72
C THR A 715 7.98 -19.95 -9.05
N LEU A 716 8.79 -20.68 -9.81
CA LEU A 716 9.85 -21.51 -9.24
C LEU A 716 10.92 -20.67 -8.55
N LEU A 717 11.35 -19.55 -9.15
CA LEU A 717 12.31 -18.62 -8.54
C LEU A 717 11.78 -18.14 -7.17
N LYS A 718 10.53 -17.70 -7.07
CA LYS A 718 9.91 -17.25 -5.82
C LYS A 718 9.99 -18.33 -4.73
N TYR A 719 9.66 -19.56 -5.06
CA TYR A 719 9.63 -20.64 -4.08
C TYR A 719 11.00 -21.23 -3.74
N THR A 720 12.04 -20.90 -4.49
CA THR A 720 13.37 -21.49 -4.26
C THR A 720 14.47 -20.48 -3.90
N ALA A 721 14.30 -19.20 -4.23
CA ALA A 721 15.22 -18.13 -3.83
C ALA A 721 15.28 -17.96 -2.30
N PRO A 722 16.32 -17.26 -1.76
CA PRO A 722 16.36 -16.86 -0.36
C PRO A 722 15.13 -16.07 0.06
N GLY A 723 14.58 -16.38 1.22
CA GLY A 723 13.40 -15.72 1.78
C GLY A 723 12.22 -16.67 2.03
N VAL A 724 11.15 -16.10 2.55
CA VAL A 724 9.87 -16.74 2.82
C VAL A 724 8.89 -16.35 1.71
N PRO A 725 8.52 -17.27 0.80
CA PRO A 725 7.64 -16.95 -0.32
C PRO A 725 6.21 -16.74 0.13
N ASP A 726 5.62 -15.61 -0.28
CA ASP A 726 4.19 -15.36 -0.19
C ASP A 726 3.48 -15.77 -1.48
N THR A 727 2.26 -16.27 -1.32
CA THR A 727 1.33 -16.52 -2.42
C THR A 727 0.11 -15.66 -2.20
N TYR A 728 -0.09 -14.67 -3.05
CA TYR A 728 -1.32 -13.89 -3.04
C TYR A 728 -2.49 -14.77 -3.47
N GLN A 729 -3.64 -14.63 -2.79
CA GLN A 729 -4.83 -15.46 -3.02
C GLN A 729 -5.18 -15.61 -4.50
N GLY A 730 -5.27 -16.85 -4.95
CA GLY A 730 -5.59 -17.19 -6.34
C GLY A 730 -4.39 -17.29 -7.28
N GLY A 731 -3.19 -16.83 -6.85
CA GLY A 731 -1.98 -16.78 -7.68
C GLY A 731 -1.32 -18.12 -7.97
N GLU A 732 -1.82 -19.23 -7.43
CA GLU A 732 -1.37 -20.58 -7.74
C GLU A 732 -1.91 -21.11 -9.08
N LEU A 733 -2.91 -20.44 -9.69
CA LEU A 733 -3.32 -20.58 -11.09
C LEU A 733 -2.96 -19.33 -11.87
N TRP A 734 -3.31 -19.29 -13.19
CA TRP A 734 -3.13 -18.07 -13.97
C TRP A 734 -3.98 -16.94 -13.42
N ASP A 735 -3.35 -15.87 -12.95
CA ASP A 735 -3.99 -14.65 -12.49
C ASP A 735 -3.74 -13.50 -13.48
N LEU A 736 -4.82 -13.00 -14.08
CA LEU A 736 -4.80 -11.88 -15.01
C LEU A 736 -5.49 -10.65 -14.41
N SER A 737 -5.35 -10.48 -13.10
CA SER A 737 -5.87 -9.32 -12.39
C SER A 737 -5.00 -8.09 -12.63
N LEU A 738 -5.67 -6.94 -12.60
CA LEU A 738 -5.08 -5.61 -12.62
C LEU A 738 -5.11 -5.02 -11.21
N VAL A 739 -4.82 -3.73 -11.05
CA VAL A 739 -4.79 -3.06 -9.74
C VAL A 739 -6.16 -3.15 -9.02
N ASP A 740 -6.15 -2.96 -7.71
CA ASP A 740 -7.37 -2.94 -6.90
C ASP A 740 -8.47 -2.03 -7.50
N PRO A 741 -9.74 -2.40 -7.38
CA PRO A 741 -10.30 -3.57 -6.70
C PRO A 741 -10.27 -4.88 -7.53
N ASP A 742 -9.73 -4.88 -8.75
CA ASP A 742 -9.76 -6.04 -9.65
C ASP A 742 -9.00 -7.25 -9.08
N ASN A 743 -7.89 -7.02 -8.38
CA ASN A 743 -7.11 -8.07 -7.70
C ASN A 743 -7.74 -8.60 -6.39
N ARG A 744 -8.91 -8.08 -6.00
CA ARG A 744 -9.66 -8.53 -4.80
C ARG A 744 -10.94 -9.30 -5.17
N ARG A 745 -11.05 -9.75 -6.41
CA ARG A 745 -12.16 -10.59 -6.86
C ARG A 745 -12.18 -11.91 -6.09
N PRO A 746 -13.37 -12.51 -5.88
CA PRO A 746 -13.51 -13.81 -5.22
C PRO A 746 -12.66 -14.90 -5.87
N VAL A 747 -12.03 -15.72 -5.04
CA VAL A 747 -11.24 -16.89 -5.46
C VAL A 747 -12.09 -18.13 -5.35
N ASP A 748 -12.14 -18.94 -6.41
CA ASP A 748 -12.83 -20.22 -6.42
C ASP A 748 -11.93 -21.31 -5.80
N TYR A 749 -12.05 -21.49 -4.47
CA TYR A 749 -11.27 -22.49 -3.73
C TYR A 749 -11.76 -23.92 -3.97
N ASP A 750 -13.02 -24.13 -4.39
CA ASP A 750 -13.54 -25.45 -4.67
C ASP A 750 -12.92 -26.01 -5.95
N LEU A 751 -12.89 -25.21 -7.03
CA LEU A 751 -12.18 -25.58 -8.26
C LEU A 751 -10.71 -25.92 -7.99
N ARG A 752 -10.03 -25.11 -7.16
CA ARG A 752 -8.63 -25.32 -6.82
C ARG A 752 -8.40 -26.60 -6.04
N ARG A 753 -9.30 -26.92 -5.12
CA ARG A 753 -9.28 -28.15 -4.34
C ARG A 753 -9.47 -29.38 -5.25
N GLU A 754 -10.41 -29.32 -6.18
CA GLU A 754 -10.61 -30.37 -7.18
C GLU A 754 -9.36 -30.59 -8.02
N MET A 755 -8.79 -29.52 -8.60
CA MET A 755 -7.57 -29.58 -9.40
C MET A 755 -6.38 -30.13 -8.61
N LEU A 756 -6.21 -29.74 -7.35
CA LEU A 756 -5.16 -30.23 -6.49
C LEU A 756 -5.32 -31.73 -6.16
N ASN A 757 -6.56 -32.17 -5.91
CA ASN A 757 -6.85 -33.58 -5.67
C ASN A 757 -6.56 -34.45 -6.91
N GLU A 758 -6.92 -33.97 -8.10
CA GLU A 758 -6.56 -34.62 -9.36
C GLU A 758 -5.02 -34.71 -9.51
N LEU A 759 -4.31 -33.63 -9.25
CA LEU A 759 -2.86 -33.59 -9.29
C LEU A 759 -2.24 -34.66 -8.34
N ARG A 760 -2.71 -34.68 -7.09
CA ARG A 760 -2.22 -35.60 -6.05
C ARG A 760 -2.58 -37.06 -6.30
N SER A 761 -3.56 -37.35 -7.15
CA SER A 761 -3.90 -38.72 -7.56
C SER A 761 -2.85 -39.34 -8.50
N GLY A 762 -1.81 -38.62 -8.87
CA GLY A 762 -0.68 -39.11 -9.66
C GLY A 762 -0.78 -38.79 -11.14
N MET A 763 -1.25 -37.58 -11.48
CA MET A 763 -1.34 -37.10 -12.88
C MET A 763 0.05 -37.10 -13.55
N GLU A 764 0.13 -37.62 -14.76
CA GLU A 764 1.37 -37.63 -15.54
C GLU A 764 1.73 -36.26 -16.07
N VAL A 765 3.04 -35.96 -16.16
CA VAL A 765 3.57 -34.65 -16.58
C VAL A 765 3.02 -34.24 -17.95
N ASP A 766 2.91 -35.15 -18.88
CA ASP A 766 2.40 -34.89 -20.23
C ASP A 766 0.92 -34.47 -20.21
N GLU A 767 0.12 -34.98 -19.26
CA GLU A 767 -1.26 -34.57 -19.04
C GLU A 767 -1.32 -33.17 -18.39
N ILE A 768 -0.44 -32.90 -17.42
CA ILE A 768 -0.31 -31.62 -16.78
C ILE A 768 -0.02 -30.53 -17.86
N MET A 769 0.94 -30.82 -18.76
CA MET A 769 1.28 -29.90 -19.85
C MET A 769 0.15 -29.69 -20.86
N ARG A 770 -0.65 -30.72 -21.16
CA ARG A 770 -1.85 -30.58 -22.02
C ARG A 770 -2.90 -29.67 -21.39
N ARG A 771 -2.96 -29.57 -20.07
CA ARG A 771 -3.86 -28.71 -19.29
C ARG A 771 -3.31 -27.31 -19.02
N MET A 772 -2.38 -26.82 -19.84
CA MET A 772 -1.74 -25.51 -19.74
C MET A 772 -2.78 -24.37 -19.62
N ASN A 773 -3.89 -24.45 -20.34
CA ASN A 773 -4.93 -23.41 -20.34
C ASN A 773 -5.63 -23.26 -18.97
N SER A 774 -5.74 -24.32 -18.19
CA SER A 774 -6.39 -24.29 -16.85
C SER A 774 -5.48 -23.77 -15.72
N GLY A 775 -4.18 -23.59 -15.95
CA GLY A 775 -3.21 -23.24 -14.90
C GLY A 775 -2.66 -24.45 -14.14
N MET A 776 -3.01 -25.67 -14.53
CA MET A 776 -2.52 -26.91 -13.90
C MET A 776 -0.99 -26.95 -13.77
N PRO A 777 -0.17 -26.54 -14.77
CA PRO A 777 1.29 -26.50 -14.62
C PRO A 777 1.77 -25.55 -13.54
N LYS A 778 1.12 -24.38 -13.32
CA LYS A 778 1.49 -23.44 -12.26
C LYS A 778 1.15 -24.02 -10.89
N LEU A 779 -0.04 -24.63 -10.74
CA LEU A 779 -0.46 -25.33 -9.52
C LEU A 779 0.53 -26.48 -9.20
N PHE A 780 0.99 -27.19 -10.22
CA PHE A 780 1.93 -28.29 -10.08
C PHE A 780 3.28 -27.83 -9.52
N VAL A 781 3.86 -26.76 -10.08
CA VAL A 781 5.09 -26.16 -9.56
C VAL A 781 4.90 -25.66 -8.14
N THR A 782 3.80 -24.93 -7.90
CA THR A 782 3.45 -24.37 -6.59
C THR A 782 3.34 -25.47 -5.52
N HIS A 783 2.56 -26.50 -5.78
CA HIS A 783 2.36 -27.60 -4.83
C HIS A 783 3.67 -28.34 -4.49
N HIS A 784 4.45 -28.70 -5.50
CA HIS A 784 5.70 -29.42 -5.27
C HIS A 784 6.76 -28.58 -4.57
N ALA A 785 6.90 -27.31 -4.95
CA ALA A 785 7.86 -26.42 -4.31
C ALA A 785 7.49 -26.09 -2.86
N LEU A 786 6.21 -25.84 -2.58
CA LEU A 786 5.72 -25.59 -1.22
C LEU A 786 5.82 -26.85 -0.34
N SER A 787 5.47 -28.03 -0.89
CA SER A 787 5.61 -29.30 -0.17
C SER A 787 7.07 -29.57 0.20
N LEU A 788 7.99 -29.37 -0.74
CA LEU A 788 9.42 -29.54 -0.50
C LEU A 788 9.93 -28.60 0.61
N ARG A 789 9.53 -27.32 0.59
CA ARG A 789 9.90 -26.35 1.64
C ARG A 789 9.33 -26.72 3.01
N ARG A 790 8.15 -27.30 3.06
CA ARG A 790 7.53 -27.75 4.31
C ARG A 790 8.14 -29.02 4.86
N GLU A 791 8.51 -29.94 3.99
CA GLU A 791 9.14 -31.21 4.36
C GLU A 791 10.63 -31.02 4.76
N HIS A 792 11.31 -30.09 4.09
CA HIS A 792 12.73 -29.81 4.27
C HIS A 792 13.00 -28.30 4.46
N PRO A 793 12.50 -27.68 5.53
CA PRO A 793 12.70 -26.24 5.77
C PRO A 793 14.19 -25.88 5.92
N GLU A 794 15.02 -26.80 6.39
CA GLU A 794 16.47 -26.63 6.53
C GLU A 794 17.18 -26.43 5.18
N TRP A 795 16.63 -26.87 4.06
CA TRP A 795 17.21 -26.67 2.74
C TRP A 795 17.02 -25.25 2.19
N PHE A 796 16.18 -24.45 2.83
CA PHE A 796 15.82 -23.11 2.39
C PHE A 796 16.05 -22.03 3.47
N GLY A 797 16.41 -22.45 4.66
CA GLY A 797 16.56 -21.58 5.83
C GLY A 797 17.86 -20.76 5.82
N VAL A 798 18.16 -20.18 6.97
CA VAL A 798 19.30 -19.27 7.19
C VAL A 798 20.65 -19.93 6.89
N ASP A 799 20.79 -21.21 7.21
CA ASP A 799 22.03 -21.99 7.02
C ASP A 799 22.15 -22.58 5.61
N ALA A 800 21.13 -22.49 4.77
CA ALA A 800 21.14 -23.00 3.41
C ALA A 800 21.87 -22.03 2.47
N ALA A 801 23.12 -22.31 2.11
CA ALA A 801 23.89 -21.48 1.20
C ALA A 801 23.15 -21.24 -0.14
N TYR A 802 23.29 -20.06 -0.70
CA TYR A 802 22.89 -19.76 -2.08
C TYR A 802 24.12 -19.84 -2.99
N THR A 803 24.11 -20.72 -3.98
CA THR A 803 25.21 -20.90 -4.90
C THR A 803 24.74 -20.79 -6.34
N PRO A 804 25.20 -19.79 -7.11
CA PRO A 804 24.88 -19.68 -8.53
C PRO A 804 25.37 -20.91 -9.33
N LEU A 805 24.54 -21.37 -10.26
CA LEU A 805 24.92 -22.39 -11.26
C LEU A 805 25.10 -21.70 -12.61
N VAL A 806 26.34 -21.49 -13.00
CA VAL A 806 26.69 -20.84 -14.25
C VAL A 806 26.58 -21.81 -15.42
N ALA A 807 25.74 -21.45 -16.41
CA ALA A 807 25.64 -22.21 -17.64
C ALA A 807 26.83 -21.90 -18.59
N ASP A 808 27.29 -22.92 -19.33
CA ASP A 808 28.32 -22.79 -20.36
C ASP A 808 27.75 -23.13 -21.74
N GLY A 809 28.02 -22.26 -22.73
CA GLY A 809 27.54 -22.43 -24.11
C GLY A 809 26.90 -21.20 -24.70
N SER A 810 26.51 -21.27 -25.95
CA SER A 810 25.96 -20.11 -26.71
C SER A 810 24.58 -19.62 -26.25
N LYS A 811 23.92 -20.38 -25.36
CA LYS A 811 22.61 -20.02 -24.79
C LYS A 811 22.67 -19.88 -23.25
N SER A 812 23.84 -19.63 -22.70
CA SER A 812 24.05 -19.48 -21.27
C SER A 812 23.19 -18.37 -20.64
N GLU A 813 23.03 -17.24 -21.35
CA GLU A 813 22.21 -16.12 -20.88
C GLU A 813 20.70 -16.43 -20.79
N HIS A 814 20.25 -17.53 -21.38
CA HIS A 814 18.85 -17.97 -21.30
C HIS A 814 18.52 -18.82 -20.08
N LEU A 815 19.50 -19.15 -19.23
CA LEU A 815 19.31 -19.94 -18.02
C LEU A 815 19.57 -19.11 -16.77
N ILE A 816 18.66 -19.18 -15.81
CA ILE A 816 18.90 -18.81 -14.42
C ILE A 816 18.94 -20.12 -13.64
N GLY A 817 20.07 -20.40 -13.00
CA GLY A 817 20.26 -21.62 -12.21
C GLY A 817 20.99 -21.36 -10.91
N PHE A 818 20.58 -22.00 -9.83
CA PHE A 818 21.26 -21.92 -8.54
C PHE A 818 20.95 -23.13 -7.66
N MET A 819 21.76 -23.28 -6.62
CA MET A 819 21.57 -24.26 -5.57
C MET A 819 21.18 -23.61 -4.24
N ARG A 820 20.43 -24.37 -3.44
CA ARG A 820 20.16 -24.10 -2.03
C ARG A 820 20.83 -25.21 -1.21
N GLY A 821 21.82 -24.81 -0.40
CA GLY A 821 22.69 -25.78 0.25
C GLY A 821 23.27 -26.75 -0.76
N ASP A 822 23.44 -28.01 -0.32
CA ASP A 822 23.92 -29.10 -1.19
C ASP A 822 22.78 -29.97 -1.74
N SER A 823 21.55 -29.66 -1.42
CA SER A 823 20.39 -30.55 -1.57
C SER A 823 19.41 -30.19 -2.67
N VAL A 824 19.31 -28.90 -3.06
CA VAL A 824 18.33 -28.43 -4.02
C VAL A 824 19.02 -27.67 -5.16
N ALA A 825 18.58 -27.90 -6.40
CA ALA A 825 18.95 -27.07 -7.55
C ALA A 825 17.69 -26.65 -8.31
N ALA A 826 17.57 -25.35 -8.61
CA ALA A 826 16.51 -24.76 -9.40
C ALA A 826 17.06 -24.24 -10.73
N LEU A 827 16.39 -24.56 -11.83
CA LEU A 827 16.78 -24.15 -13.18
C LEU A 827 15.55 -23.63 -13.90
N VAL A 828 15.62 -22.38 -14.40
CA VAL A 828 14.53 -21.77 -15.14
C VAL A 828 15.02 -21.09 -16.41
N PRO A 829 14.26 -21.15 -17.52
CA PRO A 829 14.55 -20.42 -18.74
C PRO A 829 14.17 -18.94 -18.60
N ARG A 830 14.84 -18.09 -19.36
CA ARG A 830 14.40 -16.72 -19.64
C ARG A 830 14.45 -16.45 -21.14
N TRP A 831 13.65 -15.49 -21.60
CA TRP A 831 13.52 -15.09 -23.02
C TRP A 831 13.15 -16.26 -23.96
N PRO A 832 12.01 -16.91 -23.71
CA PRO A 832 11.64 -18.14 -24.40
C PRO A 832 11.41 -17.94 -25.91
N LEU A 833 10.98 -16.78 -26.39
CA LEU A 833 10.80 -16.50 -27.82
C LEU A 833 12.16 -16.42 -28.55
N ARG A 834 13.17 -15.85 -27.91
CA ARG A 834 14.53 -15.74 -28.45
C ARG A 834 15.30 -17.06 -28.36
N LEU A 835 15.03 -17.81 -27.33
CA LEU A 835 15.55 -19.17 -27.17
C LEU A 835 15.01 -20.09 -28.30
N GLY A 836 13.73 -19.93 -28.64
CA GLY A 836 13.05 -20.73 -29.67
C GLY A 836 13.07 -22.23 -29.42
N GLY A 837 13.15 -22.64 -28.14
CA GLY A 837 13.23 -24.04 -27.71
C GLY A 837 14.58 -24.72 -28.00
N ASN A 838 15.56 -24.01 -28.53
CA ASN A 838 16.86 -24.58 -28.90
C ASN A 838 17.97 -24.16 -27.94
N TRP A 839 18.39 -25.06 -27.09
CA TRP A 839 19.47 -24.87 -26.11
C TRP A 839 20.88 -25.08 -26.70
N ALA A 840 20.99 -25.48 -27.94
CA ALA A 840 22.26 -25.85 -28.60
C ALA A 840 23.07 -26.86 -27.73
N ALA A 841 24.34 -26.58 -27.50
CA ALA A 841 25.20 -27.44 -26.62
C ALA A 841 25.33 -26.85 -25.20
N THR A 842 24.40 -25.98 -24.76
CA THR A 842 24.49 -25.34 -23.44
C THR A 842 24.37 -26.37 -22.31
N THR A 843 25.30 -26.28 -21.36
CA THR A 843 25.45 -27.20 -20.23
C THR A 843 25.44 -26.43 -18.91
N VAL A 844 25.12 -27.17 -17.85
CA VAL A 844 25.29 -26.74 -16.46
C VAL A 844 26.02 -27.84 -15.69
N GLU A 845 26.78 -27.46 -14.68
CA GLU A 845 27.50 -28.43 -13.84
C GLU A 845 26.80 -28.57 -12.49
N LEU A 846 26.34 -29.77 -12.18
CA LEU A 846 25.81 -30.15 -10.86
C LEU A 846 26.86 -30.92 -10.06
N PRO A 847 26.94 -30.71 -8.74
CA PRO A 847 27.83 -31.53 -7.89
C PRO A 847 27.61 -33.03 -8.07
N ALA A 848 28.67 -33.82 -7.86
CA ALA A 848 28.61 -35.28 -7.97
C ALA A 848 27.51 -35.86 -7.06
N GLY A 849 26.86 -36.90 -7.53
CA GLY A 849 25.75 -37.60 -6.83
C GLY A 849 24.58 -37.83 -7.75
N GLU A 850 23.55 -38.46 -7.22
CA GLU A 850 22.29 -38.71 -7.93
C GLU A 850 21.29 -37.58 -7.63
N TRP A 851 20.77 -36.96 -8.68
CA TRP A 851 19.81 -35.87 -8.61
C TRP A 851 18.45 -36.29 -9.15
N LYS A 852 17.38 -36.12 -8.39
CA LYS A 852 16.03 -36.43 -8.80
C LYS A 852 15.27 -35.15 -9.13
N ASN A 853 14.72 -35.08 -10.34
CA ASN A 853 13.82 -33.95 -10.69
C ASN A 853 12.44 -34.19 -10.04
N VAL A 854 12.08 -33.34 -9.10
CA VAL A 854 10.84 -33.43 -8.33
C VAL A 854 9.61 -33.36 -9.23
N LEU A 855 9.68 -32.57 -10.32
CA LEU A 855 8.56 -32.34 -11.24
C LEU A 855 8.39 -33.49 -12.24
N THR A 856 9.48 -34.02 -12.81
CA THR A 856 9.37 -35.07 -13.84
C THR A 856 9.65 -36.48 -13.31
N ARG A 857 10.15 -36.61 -12.07
CA ARG A 857 10.60 -37.83 -11.41
C ARG A 857 11.80 -38.52 -12.08
N GLU A 858 12.42 -37.86 -13.08
CA GLU A 858 13.62 -38.36 -13.76
C GLU A 858 14.83 -38.18 -12.84
N THR A 859 15.74 -39.14 -12.90
CA THR A 859 17.00 -39.12 -12.15
C THR A 859 18.17 -38.88 -13.10
N VAL A 860 19.11 -38.04 -12.69
CA VAL A 860 20.32 -37.71 -13.43
C VAL A 860 21.54 -37.81 -12.51
N THR A 861 22.67 -38.29 -13.04
CA THR A 861 23.93 -38.24 -12.29
C THR A 861 24.60 -36.89 -12.44
N GLY A 862 25.05 -36.29 -11.33
CA GLY A 862 25.78 -35.02 -11.32
C GLY A 862 27.00 -35.01 -12.24
N GLY A 863 27.51 -33.83 -12.49
CA GLY A 863 28.54 -33.51 -13.47
C GLY A 863 28.03 -32.53 -14.51
N ARG A 864 28.68 -32.46 -15.66
CA ARG A 864 28.30 -31.57 -16.77
C ARG A 864 27.11 -32.12 -17.54
N LEU A 865 25.96 -31.49 -17.41
CA LEU A 865 24.67 -31.92 -17.97
C LEU A 865 24.18 -30.92 -19.05
N ARG A 866 23.56 -31.43 -20.11
CA ARG A 866 22.87 -30.57 -21.07
C ARG A 866 21.61 -29.99 -20.45
N VAL A 867 21.44 -28.65 -20.50
CA VAL A 867 20.25 -27.99 -19.99
C VAL A 867 18.98 -28.53 -20.63
N GLU A 868 19.01 -28.79 -21.95
CA GLU A 868 17.87 -29.38 -22.68
C GLU A 868 17.35 -30.68 -22.05
N SER A 869 18.25 -31.57 -21.56
CA SER A 869 17.83 -32.84 -20.97
C SER A 869 17.08 -32.65 -19.64
N LEU A 870 17.33 -31.56 -18.90
CA LEU A 870 16.75 -31.29 -17.59
C LEU A 870 15.38 -30.67 -17.66
N ILE A 871 15.08 -29.92 -18.75
CA ILE A 871 13.83 -29.12 -18.87
C ILE A 871 12.98 -29.52 -20.10
N ARG A 872 13.33 -30.58 -20.82
CA ARG A 872 12.61 -31.00 -22.03
C ARG A 872 11.16 -31.40 -21.76
N ARG A 873 10.90 -32.13 -20.67
CA ARG A 873 9.53 -32.63 -20.35
C ARG A 873 8.69 -31.59 -19.62
N PHE A 874 9.35 -30.70 -18.88
CA PHE A 874 8.71 -29.60 -18.17
C PHE A 874 9.61 -28.37 -18.25
N PRO A 875 9.07 -27.16 -18.50
CA PRO A 875 9.91 -26.00 -18.88
C PRO A 875 10.79 -25.43 -17.75
N VAL A 876 10.65 -25.90 -16.52
CA VAL A 876 11.52 -25.59 -15.39
C VAL A 876 11.92 -26.87 -14.67
N ALA A 877 13.05 -26.85 -13.94
CA ALA A 877 13.49 -28.03 -13.20
C ALA A 877 13.75 -27.69 -11.72
N LEU A 878 13.20 -28.53 -10.85
CA LEU A 878 13.45 -28.53 -9.41
C LEU A 878 14.10 -29.89 -9.08
N LEU A 879 15.40 -29.87 -8.80
CA LEU A 879 16.20 -31.06 -8.57
C LEU A 879 16.51 -31.17 -7.08
N THR A 880 16.43 -32.39 -6.55
CA THR A 880 16.83 -32.69 -5.17
C THR A 880 17.86 -33.79 -5.13
N ARG A 881 18.76 -33.72 -4.16
CA ARG A 881 19.76 -34.74 -3.85
C ARG A 881 19.68 -35.06 -2.36
N GLU A 882 19.47 -36.29 -1.98
CA GLU A 882 19.62 -36.72 -0.60
C GLU A 882 21.10 -36.60 -0.18
N ALA A 883 21.34 -36.02 0.98
CA ALA A 883 22.68 -35.96 1.54
C ALA A 883 23.17 -37.41 1.81
N VAL A 884 24.36 -37.74 1.28
CA VAL A 884 24.99 -39.03 1.53
C VAL A 884 25.50 -39.11 2.96
#